data_eee7ee8ec56a4706edc6f29db132edb0
#
_entry.id   eee7ee8ec56a4706edc6f29db132edb0
#
_cell.length_a   1.000
_cell.length_b   1.000
_cell.length_c   1.000
_cell.angle_alpha   90.00
_cell.angle_beta   90.00
_cell.angle_gamma   90.00
#
_symmetry.space_group_name_H-M   'P 1'
#
loop_
_entity.id
_entity.type
_entity.pdbx_description
1 polymer ?
#
loop_
_entity_poly.entity_id
_entity_poly.type
_entity_poly.pdbx_seq_one_letter_code
_entity_poly.pdbx_strand_id
1 'polypeptide(L)'
;MTKEQKFYKALQDVFIGAKIEGKGGFVNLMRIKSNYYRKIEDILKEDIETALKSHPKFRDELFDKLHSFFSRYFTESGSIYFNSTPFHNNVYEKVYTDEKDVILFWKTQMLYYVKTDRIFRSLPVEFDGFKFYFDASKIESKKANEKRSLIFELSKVREDGTIVFGVQYSERGRKTKQDEILKAIKRKGMVITEEQLERAFRVFEKQSEVDFFINKNAKAFLQEQFKLWSYQYFWEGAKEWGADRVNQLQILKDTAFKIIDFISQFEDELVKIWNKPKFVKNSNYVITLDRISDKKLVEKIKKHKNYSQQVKEWKELGIDKNNPKAPIDTKYFKDLELEILSQFDDLDKSLDGWLIKSENYQALNTILPKFKEQAQTIYIDPPFNLASSDQFLYRTNYKDANWATLLENRLKLAKHVLNKKGSIFVRCDSNGNWIVRFLMNDTFDNNLRNEIAVKRTRTLKGESGRFHTAWESLYFYGKSEDTLFNGFRKLKPENEWKWVEMHLPGTRKDKSLLYRVFFGKRIKAPEGRRWALGQGALDDATSKGLVKMDKQTGMPKFLTKWETLGSNWTDISGYSPTHGFTTENSEELLQRAIESTSKRNSLVLDFFLGSGTTTAVAHKLGRKWLGVEMGEHFYSVVLPRLKKVLAYDKSGISKEVKDYQGSGFFKYYELEQYEEVLGNCKYEDGDLFNAPGRSPYQEYVFMKDEKILKAVEIDYEKNKVKVDLAKLYPNIDIAETLSNLRGKYIKKITADELEFTDGETINLKDLDYKLIKPLIWW
;
A
#
# COMPACT_ATOMS: atom_id res chain seq x y z
N MET A 1 -42.15 -5.76 -15.16
CA MET A 1 -40.79 -6.11 -15.61
C MET A 1 -40.69 -7.63 -15.68
N THR A 2 -40.45 -8.20 -16.87
CA THR A 2 -40.27 -9.65 -17.06
C THR A 2 -39.02 -10.17 -16.35
N LYS A 3 -38.89 -11.49 -16.13
CA LYS A 3 -37.67 -12.09 -15.55
C LYS A 3 -36.43 -11.79 -16.41
N GLU A 4 -36.59 -11.84 -17.71
CA GLU A 4 -35.58 -11.47 -18.69
C GLU A 4 -35.12 -10.01 -18.55
N GLN A 5 -36.05 -9.05 -18.50
CA GLN A 5 -35.73 -7.65 -18.30
C GLN A 5 -35.02 -7.41 -16.97
N LYS A 6 -35.39 -8.13 -15.90
CA LYS A 6 -34.72 -8.08 -14.63
C LYS A 6 -33.27 -8.56 -14.71
N PHE A 7 -33.07 -9.67 -15.43
CA PHE A 7 -31.76 -10.26 -15.64
C PHE A 7 -30.83 -9.31 -16.41
N TYR A 8 -31.24 -8.83 -17.60
CA TYR A 8 -30.40 -7.93 -18.40
C TYR A 8 -30.10 -6.62 -17.66
N LYS A 9 -31.09 -6.07 -16.95
CA LYS A 9 -30.87 -4.89 -16.12
C LYS A 9 -29.86 -5.17 -14.99
N ALA A 10 -30.00 -6.29 -14.29
CA ALA A 10 -29.06 -6.68 -13.24
C ALA A 10 -27.67 -6.95 -13.80
N LEU A 11 -27.57 -7.62 -14.96
CA LEU A 11 -26.29 -7.87 -15.62
C LEU A 11 -25.63 -6.55 -16.07
N GLN A 12 -26.42 -5.61 -16.60
CA GLN A 12 -25.95 -4.28 -16.95
C GLN A 12 -25.46 -3.52 -15.71
N ASP A 13 -26.27 -3.45 -14.65
CA ASP A 13 -25.92 -2.73 -13.41
C ASP A 13 -24.69 -3.35 -12.74
N VAL A 14 -24.56 -4.67 -12.79
CA VAL A 14 -23.46 -5.45 -12.24
C VAL A 14 -22.18 -5.26 -13.03
N PHE A 15 -22.24 -5.36 -14.34
CA PHE A 15 -21.05 -5.28 -15.19
C PHE A 15 -20.54 -3.85 -15.34
N ILE A 16 -21.45 -2.91 -15.59
CA ILE A 16 -21.08 -1.50 -15.73
C ILE A 16 -20.76 -0.90 -14.36
N GLY A 17 -21.44 -1.37 -13.30
CA GLY A 17 -21.37 -0.76 -11.99
C GLY A 17 -22.19 0.52 -11.89
N ALA A 18 -22.01 1.26 -10.79
CA ALA A 18 -22.68 2.51 -10.58
C ALA A 18 -22.33 3.52 -11.68
N LYS A 19 -23.32 4.22 -12.22
CA LYS A 19 -23.07 5.35 -13.13
C LYS A 19 -22.28 6.42 -12.39
N ILE A 20 -20.99 6.54 -12.71
CA ILE A 20 -20.09 7.52 -12.13
C ILE A 20 -19.97 8.69 -13.09
N GLU A 21 -20.13 9.90 -12.56
CA GLU A 21 -20.02 11.15 -13.32
C GLU A 21 -18.70 11.85 -12.95
N GLY A 22 -18.17 12.67 -13.85
CA GLY A 22 -16.94 13.43 -13.64
C GLY A 22 -15.80 13.05 -14.60
N LYS A 23 -14.57 13.31 -14.18
CA LYS A 23 -13.33 13.00 -14.91
C LYS A 23 -12.42 12.16 -14.03
N GLY A 24 -11.74 11.17 -14.62
CA GLY A 24 -10.78 10.31 -13.94
C GLY A 24 -10.68 8.92 -14.56
N GLY A 25 -9.68 8.15 -14.15
CA GLY A 25 -9.41 6.83 -14.71
C GLY A 25 -10.55 5.85 -14.49
N PHE A 26 -11.15 5.83 -13.30
CA PHE A 26 -12.29 4.94 -13.01
C PHE A 26 -13.55 5.35 -13.75
N VAL A 27 -13.80 6.66 -13.96
CA VAL A 27 -14.91 7.14 -14.78
C VAL A 27 -14.73 6.66 -16.22
N ASN A 28 -13.51 6.75 -16.75
CA ASN A 28 -13.20 6.24 -18.08
C ASN A 28 -13.37 4.73 -18.18
N LEU A 29 -12.94 3.97 -17.17
CA LEU A 29 -13.14 2.53 -17.08
C LEU A 29 -14.63 2.15 -17.17
N MET A 30 -15.51 2.86 -16.42
CA MET A 30 -16.95 2.62 -16.48
C MET A 30 -17.56 2.93 -17.85
N ARG A 31 -17.02 3.95 -18.54
CA ARG A 31 -17.40 4.25 -19.92
C ARG A 31 -17.02 3.13 -20.88
N ILE A 32 -15.80 2.62 -20.75
CA ILE A 32 -15.32 1.46 -21.54
C ILE A 32 -16.18 0.24 -21.27
N LYS A 33 -16.47 -0.08 -20.00
CA LYS A 33 -17.39 -1.17 -19.61
C LYS A 33 -18.76 -1.01 -20.26
N SER A 34 -19.33 0.19 -20.24
CA SER A 34 -20.65 0.47 -20.83
C SER A 34 -20.66 0.25 -22.34
N ASN A 35 -19.65 0.69 -23.06
CA ASN A 35 -19.56 0.52 -24.50
C ASN A 35 -19.40 -0.96 -24.89
N TYR A 36 -18.54 -1.68 -24.16
CA TYR A 36 -18.34 -3.10 -24.36
C TYR A 36 -19.59 -3.93 -24.07
N TYR A 37 -20.30 -3.64 -22.97
CA TYR A 37 -21.53 -4.34 -22.60
C TYR A 37 -22.60 -4.27 -23.67
N ARG A 38 -22.83 -3.09 -24.29
CA ARG A 38 -23.87 -2.93 -25.31
C ARG A 38 -23.70 -3.87 -26.48
N LYS A 39 -22.46 -4.11 -26.92
CA LYS A 39 -22.18 -5.02 -28.04
C LYS A 39 -22.42 -6.47 -27.67
N ILE A 40 -21.92 -6.86 -26.49
CA ILE A 40 -22.08 -8.25 -26.04
C ILE A 40 -23.53 -8.56 -25.69
N GLU A 41 -24.31 -7.60 -25.23
CA GLU A 41 -25.75 -7.81 -24.92
C GLU A 41 -26.52 -8.30 -26.13
N ASP A 42 -26.28 -7.69 -27.30
CA ASP A 42 -27.01 -8.09 -28.53
C ASP A 42 -26.62 -9.51 -28.97
N ILE A 43 -25.33 -9.86 -28.94
CA ILE A 43 -24.84 -11.22 -29.25
C ILE A 43 -25.40 -12.23 -28.25
N LEU A 44 -25.41 -11.88 -26.96
CA LEU A 44 -25.93 -12.77 -25.92
C LEU A 44 -27.43 -13.02 -26.08
N LYS A 45 -28.20 -11.99 -26.45
CA LYS A 45 -29.64 -12.15 -26.77
C LYS A 45 -29.88 -13.13 -27.91
N GLU A 46 -29.14 -12.98 -29.01
CA GLU A 46 -29.24 -13.86 -30.16
C GLU A 46 -28.87 -15.32 -29.84
N ASP A 47 -27.79 -15.51 -29.08
CA ASP A 47 -27.36 -16.83 -28.62
C ASP A 47 -28.39 -17.51 -27.70
N ILE A 48 -28.98 -16.77 -26.76
CA ILE A 48 -30.02 -17.30 -25.86
C ILE A 48 -31.27 -17.64 -26.64
N GLU A 49 -31.72 -16.79 -27.57
CA GLU A 49 -32.85 -17.09 -28.45
C GLU A 49 -32.61 -18.39 -29.23
N THR A 50 -31.40 -18.55 -29.76
CA THR A 50 -31.04 -19.77 -30.52
C THR A 50 -31.05 -21.02 -29.63
N ALA A 51 -30.50 -20.93 -28.41
CA ALA A 51 -30.48 -22.04 -27.45
C ALA A 51 -31.89 -22.43 -26.97
N LEU A 52 -32.83 -21.47 -26.87
CA LEU A 52 -34.20 -21.71 -26.41
C LEU A 52 -35.15 -22.19 -27.48
N LYS A 53 -34.76 -22.21 -28.77
CA LYS A 53 -35.65 -22.68 -29.86
C LYS A 53 -36.23 -24.06 -29.60
N SER A 54 -35.45 -24.98 -29.02
CA SER A 54 -35.89 -26.34 -28.69
C SER A 54 -36.64 -26.47 -27.37
N HIS A 55 -36.49 -25.47 -26.46
CA HIS A 55 -37.04 -25.49 -25.11
C HIS A 55 -37.68 -24.14 -24.73
N PRO A 56 -38.68 -23.62 -25.46
CA PRO A 56 -39.19 -22.26 -25.24
C PRO A 56 -39.83 -22.05 -23.86
N LYS A 57 -40.38 -23.10 -23.25
CA LYS A 57 -40.98 -23.06 -21.90
C LYS A 57 -39.94 -22.88 -20.78
N PHE A 58 -38.67 -23.13 -21.06
CA PHE A 58 -37.59 -22.96 -20.07
C PHE A 58 -37.11 -21.51 -19.93
N ARG A 59 -37.56 -20.59 -20.77
CA ARG A 59 -37.12 -19.20 -20.82
C ARG A 59 -37.16 -18.50 -19.46
N ASP A 60 -38.29 -18.49 -18.82
CA ASP A 60 -38.49 -17.77 -17.55
C ASP A 60 -37.63 -18.36 -16.43
N GLU A 61 -37.47 -19.67 -16.39
CA GLU A 61 -36.62 -20.35 -15.43
C GLU A 61 -35.13 -20.06 -15.70
N LEU A 62 -34.69 -20.09 -16.95
CA LEU A 62 -33.33 -19.76 -17.35
C LEU A 62 -32.93 -18.38 -16.83
N PHE A 63 -33.73 -17.35 -17.12
CA PHE A 63 -33.45 -16.00 -16.69
C PHE A 63 -33.50 -15.80 -15.17
N ASP A 64 -34.43 -16.48 -14.50
CA ASP A 64 -34.50 -16.47 -13.04
C ASP A 64 -33.24 -17.06 -12.38
N LYS A 65 -32.77 -18.20 -12.92
CA LYS A 65 -31.56 -18.87 -12.40
C LYS A 65 -30.28 -18.10 -12.71
N LEU A 66 -30.14 -17.56 -13.91
CA LEU A 66 -29.02 -16.69 -14.26
C LEU A 66 -28.99 -15.44 -13.37
N HIS A 67 -30.14 -14.78 -13.17
CA HIS A 67 -30.24 -13.64 -12.26
C HIS A 67 -29.86 -14.02 -10.83
N SER A 68 -30.40 -15.13 -10.31
CA SER A 68 -30.12 -15.61 -8.94
C SER A 68 -28.64 -15.94 -8.74
N PHE A 69 -27.97 -16.49 -9.75
CA PHE A 69 -26.53 -16.75 -9.66
C PHE A 69 -25.71 -15.48 -9.71
N PHE A 70 -25.82 -14.68 -10.77
CA PHE A 70 -24.94 -13.54 -10.97
C PHE A 70 -25.13 -12.44 -9.93
N SER A 71 -26.35 -12.20 -9.43
CA SER A 71 -26.59 -11.18 -8.40
C SER A 71 -25.83 -11.40 -7.08
N ARG A 72 -25.33 -12.62 -6.84
CA ARG A 72 -24.58 -12.95 -5.62
C ARG A 72 -23.12 -12.49 -5.62
N TYR A 73 -22.53 -12.28 -6.80
CA TYR A 73 -21.08 -12.13 -6.96
C TYR A 73 -20.63 -10.75 -7.41
N PHE A 74 -21.51 -9.77 -7.36
CA PHE A 74 -21.18 -8.43 -7.84
C PHE A 74 -21.45 -7.38 -6.79
N THR A 75 -20.56 -6.40 -6.75
CA THR A 75 -20.70 -5.21 -5.89
C THR A 75 -21.34 -4.07 -6.69
N GLU A 76 -21.74 -3.01 -6.00
CA GLU A 76 -22.23 -1.77 -6.61
C GLU A 76 -21.17 -1.07 -7.49
N SER A 77 -19.89 -1.37 -7.29
CA SER A 77 -18.78 -0.89 -8.13
C SER A 77 -18.53 -1.72 -9.38
N GLY A 78 -19.33 -2.80 -9.61
CA GLY A 78 -19.12 -3.72 -10.71
C GLY A 78 -17.93 -4.66 -10.53
N SER A 79 -17.41 -4.79 -9.31
CA SER A 79 -16.36 -5.75 -8.98
C SER A 79 -16.94 -7.13 -8.69
N ILE A 80 -16.20 -8.17 -9.08
CA ILE A 80 -16.59 -9.56 -8.85
C ILE A 80 -16.21 -9.95 -7.43
N TYR A 81 -17.22 -10.00 -6.56
CA TYR A 81 -17.05 -10.28 -5.14
C TYR A 81 -18.37 -10.85 -4.57
N PHE A 82 -18.32 -11.55 -3.43
CA PHE A 82 -19.53 -12.00 -2.75
C PHE A 82 -20.35 -10.83 -2.22
N ASN A 83 -21.52 -10.58 -2.80
CA ASN A 83 -22.37 -9.47 -2.42
C ASN A 83 -23.47 -9.84 -1.40
N SER A 84 -23.89 -11.08 -1.35
CA SER A 84 -25.09 -11.48 -0.59
C SER A 84 -24.93 -12.75 0.24
N THR A 85 -23.80 -12.96 0.89
CA THR A 85 -23.71 -13.99 1.94
C THR A 85 -24.12 -13.40 3.26
N PRO A 86 -24.70 -14.18 4.22
CA PRO A 86 -24.93 -13.73 5.59
C PRO A 86 -23.68 -13.20 6.27
N PHE A 87 -22.51 -13.50 5.73
CA PHE A 87 -21.19 -13.18 6.26
C PHE A 87 -20.40 -12.15 5.42
N HIS A 88 -21.02 -11.45 4.48
CA HIS A 88 -20.28 -10.52 3.61
C HIS A 88 -19.60 -9.36 4.36
N ASN A 89 -20.02 -9.09 5.58
CA ASN A 89 -19.36 -8.12 6.49
C ASN A 89 -18.18 -8.73 7.26
N ASN A 90 -18.00 -10.04 7.20
CA ASN A 90 -16.94 -10.75 7.91
C ASN A 90 -15.75 -11.00 6.98
N VAL A 91 -14.58 -11.17 7.59
CA VAL A 91 -13.33 -11.38 6.86
C VAL A 91 -13.27 -12.75 6.16
N TYR A 92 -14.03 -13.70 6.63
CA TYR A 92 -13.95 -15.09 6.19
C TYR A 92 -15.30 -15.69 5.86
N GLU A 93 -15.26 -16.66 4.99
CA GLU A 93 -16.38 -17.46 4.54
C GLU A 93 -16.13 -18.93 4.84
N LYS A 94 -17.17 -19.65 5.19
CA LYS A 94 -17.09 -21.10 5.34
C LYS A 94 -16.91 -21.76 3.96
N VAL A 95 -15.81 -22.46 3.78
CA VAL A 95 -15.53 -23.25 2.57
C VAL A 95 -15.79 -24.72 2.88
N TYR A 96 -16.55 -25.38 2.03
CA TYR A 96 -16.66 -26.82 2.05
C TYR A 96 -15.46 -27.41 1.33
N THR A 97 -14.61 -28.10 2.07
CA THR A 97 -13.41 -28.79 1.56
C THR A 97 -13.30 -30.17 2.22
N ASP A 98 -12.74 -31.12 1.51
CA ASP A 98 -12.45 -32.46 2.05
C ASP A 98 -11.24 -32.45 2.99
N GLU A 99 -10.49 -31.34 3.05
CA GLU A 99 -9.38 -31.18 3.97
C GLU A 99 -9.92 -30.82 5.38
N LYS A 100 -9.70 -31.70 6.34
CA LYS A 100 -10.25 -31.61 7.69
C LYS A 100 -9.77 -30.38 8.49
N ASP A 101 -8.64 -29.80 8.10
CA ASP A 101 -8.00 -28.71 8.85
C ASP A 101 -8.35 -27.30 8.34
N VAL A 102 -9.09 -27.19 7.23
CA VAL A 102 -9.53 -25.89 6.69
C VAL A 102 -10.93 -25.57 7.21
N ILE A 103 -11.00 -24.75 8.24
CA ILE A 103 -12.28 -24.33 8.85
C ILE A 103 -12.79 -23.05 8.19
N LEU A 104 -11.90 -22.12 7.83
CA LEU A 104 -12.20 -20.79 7.28
C LEU A 104 -11.24 -20.46 6.16
N PHE A 105 -11.76 -19.95 5.06
CA PHE A 105 -10.96 -19.54 3.90
C PHE A 105 -11.21 -18.07 3.55
N TRP A 106 -10.14 -17.35 3.18
CA TRP A 106 -10.20 -15.94 2.79
C TRP A 106 -10.47 -15.82 1.30
N LYS A 107 -11.72 -15.60 0.91
CA LYS A 107 -12.01 -15.29 -0.50
C LYS A 107 -11.33 -13.98 -0.95
N THR A 108 -10.97 -13.13 -0.01
CA THR A 108 -10.20 -11.92 -0.24
C THR A 108 -8.83 -12.18 -0.88
N GLN A 109 -8.24 -13.37 -0.73
CA GLN A 109 -7.00 -13.76 -1.41
C GLN A 109 -7.12 -13.80 -2.94
N MET A 110 -8.34 -13.95 -3.46
CA MET A 110 -8.61 -13.92 -4.90
C MET A 110 -8.72 -12.50 -5.47
N LEU A 111 -8.58 -11.47 -4.65
CA LEU A 111 -8.83 -10.09 -5.03
C LEU A 111 -7.58 -9.23 -4.87
N TYR A 112 -7.41 -8.24 -5.77
CA TYR A 112 -6.62 -7.06 -5.52
C TYR A 112 -7.53 -5.96 -4.97
N TYR A 113 -7.15 -5.35 -3.87
CA TYR A 113 -7.80 -4.14 -3.40
C TYR A 113 -7.18 -2.93 -4.08
N VAL A 114 -7.98 -2.21 -4.85
CA VAL A 114 -7.58 -1.01 -5.56
C VAL A 114 -8.03 0.20 -4.78
N LYS A 115 -7.08 0.98 -4.28
CA LYS A 115 -7.39 2.25 -3.61
C LYS A 115 -7.86 3.25 -4.65
N THR A 116 -9.13 3.62 -4.60
CA THR A 116 -9.74 4.59 -5.50
C THR A 116 -9.76 5.98 -4.89
N ASP A 117 -9.83 6.98 -5.75
CA ASP A 117 -10.27 8.31 -5.35
C ASP A 117 -11.76 8.26 -4.95
N ARG A 118 -12.22 9.23 -4.15
CA ARG A 118 -13.66 9.33 -3.86
C ARG A 118 -14.42 9.60 -5.15
N ILE A 119 -15.36 8.73 -5.47
CA ILE A 119 -16.15 8.78 -6.70
C ILE A 119 -17.59 9.13 -6.31
N PHE A 120 -18.14 10.16 -6.92
CA PHE A 120 -19.52 10.58 -6.73
C PHE A 120 -20.31 10.41 -8.01
N ARG A 121 -21.60 10.09 -7.86
CA ARG A 121 -22.59 10.10 -8.95
C ARG A 121 -23.74 11.02 -8.58
N SER A 122 -24.43 11.55 -9.57
CA SER A 122 -25.72 12.22 -9.34
C SER A 122 -26.71 11.21 -8.76
N LEU A 123 -27.37 11.58 -7.68
CA LEU A 123 -28.21 10.68 -6.88
C LEU A 123 -29.56 11.31 -6.57
N PRO A 124 -30.68 10.66 -6.91
CA PRO A 124 -31.98 10.97 -6.29
C PRO A 124 -32.06 10.35 -4.89
N VAL A 125 -32.50 11.10 -3.91
CA VAL A 125 -32.69 10.66 -2.53
C VAL A 125 -34.11 11.04 -2.11
N GLU A 126 -34.86 10.09 -1.57
CA GLU A 126 -36.22 10.32 -1.10
C GLU A 126 -36.37 9.76 0.32
N PHE A 127 -36.84 10.58 1.25
CA PHE A 127 -37.23 10.18 2.60
C PHE A 127 -38.14 11.24 3.25
N ASP A 128 -38.94 10.83 4.18
CA ASP A 128 -39.87 11.67 4.92
C ASP A 128 -40.78 12.53 4.01
N GLY A 129 -41.09 12.03 2.80
CA GLY A 129 -41.92 12.74 1.83
C GLY A 129 -41.20 13.84 1.03
N PHE A 130 -39.90 14.05 1.25
CA PHE A 130 -39.08 15.00 0.49
C PHE A 130 -38.26 14.28 -0.57
N LYS A 131 -38.16 14.91 -1.75
CA LYS A 131 -37.33 14.46 -2.88
C LYS A 131 -36.16 15.40 -3.07
N PHE A 132 -34.96 14.82 -3.05
CA PHE A 132 -33.70 15.52 -3.30
C PHE A 132 -33.03 14.95 -4.56
N TYR A 133 -32.33 15.79 -5.28
CA TYR A 133 -31.47 15.36 -6.38
C TYR A 133 -30.12 16.06 -6.25
N PHE A 134 -29.07 15.29 -6.12
CA PHE A 134 -27.70 15.77 -6.07
C PHE A 134 -27.05 15.65 -7.44
N ASP A 135 -26.67 16.78 -8.01
CA ASP A 135 -26.00 16.87 -9.31
C ASP A 135 -24.48 16.88 -9.10
N ALA A 136 -23.85 15.75 -9.37
CA ALA A 136 -22.42 15.55 -9.28
C ALA A 136 -21.67 15.72 -10.62
N SER A 137 -22.36 16.15 -11.69
CA SER A 137 -21.80 16.25 -13.04
C SER A 137 -20.58 17.16 -13.16
N LYS A 138 -20.41 18.09 -12.24
CA LYS A 138 -19.29 19.06 -12.19
C LYS A 138 -18.22 18.72 -11.17
N ILE A 139 -18.37 17.63 -10.42
CA ILE A 139 -17.37 17.21 -9.44
C ILE A 139 -16.11 16.75 -10.19
N GLU A 140 -14.97 17.29 -9.77
CA GLU A 140 -13.67 16.79 -10.15
C GLU A 140 -13.34 15.51 -9.36
N SER A 141 -12.60 14.55 -9.96
CA SER A 141 -12.09 13.40 -9.21
C SER A 141 -11.13 13.87 -8.13
N LYS A 142 -11.32 13.37 -6.92
CA LYS A 142 -10.52 13.72 -5.75
C LYS A 142 -9.53 12.59 -5.44
N LYS A 143 -8.26 12.94 -5.26
CA LYS A 143 -7.25 12.00 -4.77
C LYS A 143 -7.60 11.54 -3.34
N ALA A 144 -7.36 10.27 -3.03
CA ALA A 144 -7.79 9.61 -1.79
C ALA A 144 -7.38 10.31 -0.48
N ASN A 145 -6.39 11.19 -0.52
CA ASN A 145 -5.84 11.89 0.65
C ASN A 145 -6.08 13.41 0.65
N GLU A 146 -6.96 13.91 -0.19
CA GLU A 146 -7.24 15.34 -0.27
C GLU A 146 -8.25 15.79 0.79
N LYS A 147 -7.97 16.90 1.49
CA LYS A 147 -8.78 17.41 2.62
C LYS A 147 -9.98 18.27 2.24
N ARG A 148 -10.23 18.53 0.96
CA ARG A 148 -11.37 19.35 0.57
C ARG A 148 -12.68 18.67 0.94
N SER A 149 -13.54 19.35 1.70
CA SER A 149 -14.91 18.91 1.99
C SER A 149 -15.84 19.16 0.80
N LEU A 150 -16.94 18.43 0.73
CA LEU A 150 -18.00 18.74 -0.23
C LEU A 150 -18.73 20.00 0.17
N ILE A 151 -19.14 20.75 -0.83
CA ILE A 151 -20.08 21.88 -0.71
C ILE A 151 -21.32 21.54 -1.51
N PHE A 152 -22.45 21.74 -0.88
CA PHE A 152 -23.77 21.60 -1.46
C PHE A 152 -24.36 22.99 -1.71
N GLU A 153 -24.71 23.29 -2.95
CA GLU A 153 -25.34 24.56 -3.34
C GLU A 153 -26.73 24.27 -3.90
N LEU A 154 -27.76 24.97 -3.38
CA LEU A 154 -29.11 24.84 -3.91
C LEU A 154 -29.16 25.39 -5.33
N SER A 155 -29.37 24.53 -6.32
CA SER A 155 -29.46 24.93 -7.74
C SER A 155 -30.88 25.38 -8.10
N LYS A 156 -31.87 24.55 -7.80
CA LYS A 156 -33.28 24.84 -8.08
C LYS A 156 -34.21 23.90 -7.31
N VAL A 157 -35.47 24.24 -7.28
CA VAL A 157 -36.55 23.35 -6.89
C VAL A 157 -37.39 23.11 -8.15
N ARG A 158 -37.61 21.84 -8.51
CA ARG A 158 -38.40 21.42 -9.67
C ARG A 158 -39.89 21.58 -9.38
N GLU A 159 -40.72 21.55 -10.42
CA GLU A 159 -42.18 21.65 -10.32
C GLU A 159 -42.80 20.47 -9.53
N ASP A 160 -42.17 19.31 -9.57
CA ASP A 160 -42.55 18.10 -8.81
C ASP A 160 -42.13 18.12 -7.32
N GLY A 161 -41.61 19.24 -6.84
CA GLY A 161 -41.12 19.41 -5.47
C GLY A 161 -39.71 18.88 -5.22
N THR A 162 -39.01 18.37 -6.24
CA THR A 162 -37.63 17.88 -6.09
C THR A 162 -36.65 19.02 -5.86
N ILE A 163 -35.89 18.97 -4.76
CA ILE A 163 -34.85 19.92 -4.40
C ILE A 163 -33.53 19.48 -5.03
N VAL A 164 -32.98 20.32 -5.91
CA VAL A 164 -31.77 20.01 -6.67
C VAL A 164 -30.58 20.74 -6.08
N PHE A 165 -29.57 19.99 -5.67
CA PHE A 165 -28.28 20.50 -5.21
C PHE A 165 -27.20 20.27 -6.25
N GLY A 166 -26.41 21.30 -6.56
CA GLY A 166 -25.11 21.18 -7.20
C GLY A 166 -24.06 20.80 -6.15
N VAL A 167 -23.22 19.85 -6.47
CA VAL A 167 -22.19 19.35 -5.55
C VAL A 167 -20.81 19.62 -6.14
N GLN A 168 -19.93 20.20 -5.33
CA GLN A 168 -18.54 20.49 -5.72
C GLN A 168 -17.61 20.43 -4.52
N TYR A 169 -16.28 20.36 -4.77
CA TYR A 169 -15.31 20.45 -3.67
C TYR A 169 -15.08 21.89 -3.22
N SER A 170 -14.88 22.05 -1.90
CA SER A 170 -14.61 23.37 -1.31
C SER A 170 -13.29 23.95 -1.83
N GLU A 171 -13.31 25.21 -2.24
CA GLU A 171 -12.11 26.03 -2.20
C GLU A 171 -11.76 26.36 -0.73
N ARG A 172 -10.51 26.72 -0.44
CA ARG A 172 -9.98 26.89 0.94
C ARG A 172 -10.98 27.52 1.91
N GLY A 173 -11.42 26.73 2.91
CA GLY A 173 -12.22 27.24 4.04
C GLY A 173 -13.70 27.47 3.79
N ARG A 174 -14.21 27.26 2.58
CA ARG A 174 -15.64 27.40 2.25
C ARG A 174 -16.42 26.22 2.83
N LYS A 175 -17.54 26.50 3.51
CA LYS A 175 -18.46 25.47 4.04
C LYS A 175 -19.83 25.64 3.39
N THR A 176 -20.63 24.56 3.37
CA THR A 176 -22.04 24.62 2.97
C THR A 176 -22.80 25.57 3.88
N LYS A 177 -23.51 26.52 3.29
CA LYS A 177 -24.29 27.54 4.02
C LYS A 177 -25.72 27.02 4.25
N GLN A 178 -25.88 26.14 5.23
CA GLN A 178 -27.16 25.46 5.48
C GLN A 178 -28.31 26.42 5.79
N ASP A 179 -28.08 27.48 6.58
CA ASP A 179 -29.09 28.51 6.89
C ASP A 179 -29.61 29.22 5.66
N GLU A 180 -28.74 29.56 4.70
CA GLU A 180 -29.14 30.20 3.43
C GLU A 180 -29.97 29.22 2.58
N ILE A 181 -29.60 27.95 2.55
CA ILE A 181 -30.33 26.90 1.84
C ILE A 181 -31.73 26.71 2.42
N LEU A 182 -31.85 26.57 3.74
CA LEU A 182 -33.15 26.44 4.42
C LEU A 182 -34.08 27.64 4.17
N LYS A 183 -33.53 28.85 4.25
CA LYS A 183 -34.29 30.07 3.93
C LYS A 183 -34.75 30.11 2.46
N ALA A 184 -33.91 29.68 1.53
CA ALA A 184 -34.24 29.66 0.11
C ALA A 184 -35.32 28.60 -0.22
N ILE A 185 -35.25 27.40 0.41
CA ILE A 185 -36.27 26.35 0.27
C ILE A 185 -37.61 26.81 0.86
N LYS A 186 -37.60 27.48 2.03
CA LYS A 186 -38.80 28.04 2.66
C LYS A 186 -39.50 29.10 1.79
N ARG A 187 -38.72 29.94 1.07
CA ARG A 187 -39.26 30.90 0.10
C ARG A 187 -39.98 30.25 -1.09
N LYS A 188 -39.68 28.95 -1.36
CA LYS A 188 -40.34 28.15 -2.38
C LYS A 188 -41.55 27.34 -1.86
N GLY A 189 -41.98 27.62 -0.62
CA GLY A 189 -43.20 27.03 -0.03
C GLY A 189 -42.96 25.66 0.66
N MET A 190 -41.71 25.24 0.82
CA MET A 190 -41.38 23.99 1.51
C MET A 190 -40.67 24.26 2.84
N VAL A 191 -40.98 23.44 3.86
CA VAL A 191 -40.36 23.57 5.18
C VAL A 191 -39.61 22.25 5.46
N ILE A 192 -38.30 22.36 5.48
CA ILE A 192 -37.40 21.25 5.81
C ILE A 192 -36.63 21.59 7.07
N THR A 193 -36.43 20.63 7.95
CA THR A 193 -35.60 20.81 9.14
C THR A 193 -34.09 20.69 8.80
N GLU A 194 -33.25 21.27 9.66
CA GLU A 194 -31.81 21.18 9.55
C GLU A 194 -31.35 19.71 9.56
N GLU A 195 -31.95 18.90 10.45
CA GLU A 195 -31.68 17.47 10.55
C GLU A 195 -31.99 16.69 9.28
N GLN A 196 -33.11 17.02 8.60
CA GLN A 196 -33.48 16.41 7.32
C GLN A 196 -32.49 16.79 6.21
N LEU A 197 -32.06 18.05 6.18
CA LEU A 197 -31.08 18.53 5.23
C LEU A 197 -29.71 17.84 5.42
N GLU A 198 -29.24 17.77 6.67
CA GLU A 198 -28.00 17.07 6.99
C GLU A 198 -28.08 15.57 6.69
N ARG A 199 -29.22 14.94 6.92
CA ARG A 199 -29.45 13.55 6.56
C ARG A 199 -29.34 13.34 5.06
N ALA A 200 -29.90 14.26 4.24
CA ALA A 200 -29.78 14.20 2.79
C ALA A 200 -28.32 14.29 2.35
N PHE A 201 -27.55 15.22 2.91
CA PHE A 201 -26.12 15.38 2.61
C PHE A 201 -25.33 14.14 3.01
N ARG A 202 -25.56 13.59 4.21
CA ARG A 202 -24.91 12.35 4.66
C ARG A 202 -25.23 11.14 3.76
N VAL A 203 -26.45 11.03 3.26
CA VAL A 203 -26.81 9.95 2.32
C VAL A 203 -26.03 10.11 1.01
N PHE A 204 -25.89 11.33 0.50
CA PHE A 204 -25.06 11.59 -0.67
C PHE A 204 -23.58 11.28 -0.41
N GLU A 205 -23.03 11.72 0.70
CA GLU A 205 -21.62 11.50 1.06
C GLU A 205 -21.27 10.02 1.22
N LYS A 206 -22.17 9.21 1.78
CA LYS A 206 -21.97 7.77 1.99
C LYS A 206 -21.76 6.97 0.70
N GLN A 207 -22.32 7.40 -0.44
CA GLN A 207 -22.12 6.69 -1.71
C GLN A 207 -20.68 6.81 -2.25
N SER A 208 -19.89 7.78 -1.78
CA SER A 208 -18.49 7.95 -2.20
C SER A 208 -17.51 6.92 -1.60
N GLU A 209 -17.98 6.08 -0.67
CA GLU A 209 -17.18 5.05 -0.01
C GLU A 209 -17.27 3.72 -0.76
N VAL A 210 -17.01 3.73 -2.07
CA VAL A 210 -17.02 2.52 -2.90
C VAL A 210 -15.60 1.95 -2.94
N ASP A 211 -15.44 0.72 -2.42
CA ASP A 211 -14.22 -0.05 -2.61
C ASP A 211 -14.23 -0.69 -4.01
N PHE A 212 -13.10 -0.62 -4.68
CA PHE A 212 -12.92 -1.25 -5.98
C PHE A 212 -11.97 -2.46 -5.85
N PHE A 213 -12.37 -3.57 -6.47
CA PHE A 213 -11.58 -4.81 -6.45
C PHE A 213 -11.37 -5.31 -7.87
N ILE A 214 -10.25 -6.00 -8.08
CA ILE A 214 -9.96 -6.74 -9.30
C ILE A 214 -9.80 -8.20 -8.93
N ASN A 215 -10.58 -9.09 -9.55
CA ASN A 215 -10.47 -10.52 -9.30
C ASN A 215 -9.25 -11.09 -10.03
N LYS A 216 -8.34 -11.76 -9.28
CA LYS A 216 -7.09 -12.32 -9.81
C LYS A 216 -7.30 -13.41 -10.88
N ASN A 217 -8.43 -14.13 -10.78
CA ASN A 217 -8.82 -15.17 -11.75
C ASN A 217 -10.34 -15.33 -11.73
N ALA A 218 -11.04 -14.37 -12.33
CA ALA A 218 -12.50 -14.31 -12.34
C ALA A 218 -13.14 -15.55 -12.99
N LYS A 219 -12.54 -16.07 -14.04
CA LYS A 219 -13.06 -17.25 -14.76
C LYS A 219 -13.09 -18.48 -13.87
N ALA A 220 -11.96 -18.84 -13.27
CA ALA A 220 -11.88 -20.01 -12.39
C ALA A 220 -12.82 -19.84 -11.17
N PHE A 221 -12.81 -18.65 -10.57
CA PHE A 221 -13.68 -18.33 -9.43
C PHE A 221 -15.16 -18.50 -9.77
N LEU A 222 -15.67 -17.85 -10.82
CA LEU A 222 -17.08 -17.89 -11.18
C LEU A 222 -17.51 -19.28 -11.66
N GLN A 223 -16.66 -20.01 -12.39
CA GLN A 223 -16.95 -21.38 -12.82
C GLN A 223 -17.02 -22.35 -11.63
N GLU A 224 -16.14 -22.22 -10.64
CA GLU A 224 -16.20 -23.00 -9.41
C GLU A 224 -17.50 -22.70 -8.64
N GLN A 225 -17.81 -21.43 -8.44
CA GLN A 225 -19.04 -21.03 -7.75
C GLN A 225 -20.31 -21.48 -8.51
N PHE A 226 -20.30 -21.44 -9.84
CA PHE A 226 -21.40 -21.94 -10.64
C PHE A 226 -21.61 -23.45 -10.45
N LYS A 227 -20.53 -24.23 -10.43
CA LYS A 227 -20.60 -25.68 -10.16
C LYS A 227 -21.21 -25.96 -8.79
N LEU A 228 -20.77 -25.26 -7.74
CA LEU A 228 -21.31 -25.42 -6.39
C LEU A 228 -22.78 -25.02 -6.30
N TRP A 229 -23.14 -23.90 -6.90
CA TRP A 229 -24.51 -23.41 -6.92
C TRP A 229 -25.44 -24.32 -7.76
N SER A 230 -24.98 -24.75 -8.93
CA SER A 230 -25.76 -25.62 -9.82
C SER A 230 -26.00 -27.00 -9.21
N TYR A 231 -25.09 -27.49 -8.37
CA TYR A 231 -25.24 -28.74 -7.64
C TYR A 231 -26.44 -28.69 -6.68
N GLN A 232 -26.64 -27.62 -5.93
CA GLN A 232 -27.83 -27.44 -5.08
C GLN A 232 -29.10 -27.41 -5.93
N TYR A 233 -29.12 -26.62 -7.00
CA TYR A 233 -30.24 -26.50 -7.91
C TYR A 233 -30.59 -27.84 -8.58
N PHE A 234 -29.59 -28.61 -8.90
CA PHE A 234 -29.72 -29.95 -9.47
C PHE A 234 -30.48 -30.92 -8.52
N TRP A 235 -30.17 -30.90 -7.23
CA TRP A 235 -30.79 -31.79 -6.25
C TRP A 235 -32.19 -31.34 -5.81
N GLU A 236 -32.51 -30.08 -5.84
CA GLU A 236 -33.84 -29.55 -5.50
C GLU A 236 -34.94 -30.07 -6.47
N GLY A 237 -34.63 -30.43 -7.72
CA GLY A 237 -35.52 -30.94 -8.73
C GLY A 237 -35.40 -32.44 -9.06
N ALA A 238 -34.59 -33.19 -8.31
CA ALA A 238 -34.20 -34.58 -8.68
C ALA A 238 -35.34 -35.61 -8.83
N LYS A 239 -36.52 -35.32 -8.30
CA LYS A 239 -37.67 -36.22 -8.41
C LYS A 239 -38.40 -36.19 -9.77
N GLU A 240 -38.12 -35.19 -10.64
CA GLU A 240 -38.87 -34.92 -11.88
C GLU A 240 -37.96 -34.96 -13.12
N TRP A 241 -36.89 -35.76 -13.13
CA TRP A 241 -35.89 -35.75 -14.17
C TRP A 241 -36.33 -36.54 -15.41
N GLY A 242 -36.71 -35.79 -16.45
CA GLY A 242 -36.84 -36.30 -17.83
C GLY A 242 -35.62 -35.90 -18.68
N ALA A 243 -35.50 -36.50 -19.89
CA ALA A 243 -34.43 -36.16 -20.84
C ALA A 243 -34.37 -34.65 -21.15
N ASP A 244 -35.53 -33.99 -21.23
CA ASP A 244 -35.62 -32.54 -21.45
C ASP A 244 -34.96 -31.73 -20.35
N ARG A 245 -34.99 -32.20 -19.11
CA ARG A 245 -34.37 -31.48 -17.97
C ARG A 245 -32.85 -31.41 -18.07
N VAL A 246 -32.22 -32.49 -18.54
CA VAL A 246 -30.77 -32.51 -18.75
C VAL A 246 -30.38 -31.50 -19.83
N ASN A 247 -31.14 -31.40 -20.92
CA ASN A 247 -30.89 -30.40 -21.97
C ASN A 247 -31.09 -28.96 -21.46
N GLN A 248 -32.10 -28.70 -20.64
CA GLN A 248 -32.34 -27.40 -20.00
C GLN A 248 -31.18 -27.01 -19.09
N LEU A 249 -30.65 -27.93 -18.28
CA LEU A 249 -29.48 -27.69 -17.42
C LEU A 249 -28.21 -27.43 -18.24
N GLN A 250 -28.06 -28.11 -19.40
CA GLN A 250 -26.96 -27.84 -20.32
C GLN A 250 -27.05 -26.43 -20.91
N ILE A 251 -28.26 -26.00 -21.35
CA ILE A 251 -28.50 -24.63 -21.83
C ILE A 251 -28.17 -23.61 -20.75
N LEU A 252 -28.59 -23.82 -19.50
CA LEU A 252 -28.27 -22.95 -18.38
C LEU A 252 -26.76 -22.83 -18.16
N LYS A 253 -26.04 -23.97 -18.14
CA LYS A 253 -24.59 -24.01 -17.96
C LYS A 253 -23.86 -23.31 -19.10
N ASP A 254 -24.20 -23.61 -20.35
CA ASP A 254 -23.51 -23.04 -21.51
C ASP A 254 -23.74 -21.54 -21.61
N THR A 255 -24.94 -21.07 -21.32
CA THR A 255 -25.26 -19.65 -21.24
C THR A 255 -24.50 -18.97 -20.10
N ALA A 256 -24.50 -19.55 -18.89
CA ALA A 256 -23.76 -19.02 -17.77
C ALA A 256 -22.25 -18.94 -18.06
N PHE A 257 -21.67 -19.95 -18.70
CA PHE A 257 -20.25 -19.97 -19.04
C PHE A 257 -19.88 -18.96 -20.12
N LYS A 258 -20.73 -18.69 -21.10
CA LYS A 258 -20.54 -17.58 -22.05
C LYS A 258 -20.48 -16.23 -21.34
N ILE A 259 -21.39 -16.00 -20.39
CA ILE A 259 -21.39 -14.76 -19.56
C ILE A 259 -20.14 -14.69 -18.69
N ILE A 260 -19.74 -15.80 -18.07
CA ILE A 260 -18.51 -15.88 -17.27
C ILE A 260 -17.28 -15.56 -18.13
N ASP A 261 -17.18 -16.13 -19.34
CA ASP A 261 -16.06 -15.88 -20.25
C ASP A 261 -15.97 -14.39 -20.62
N PHE A 262 -17.10 -13.80 -20.96
CA PHE A 262 -17.21 -12.39 -21.28
C PHE A 262 -16.75 -11.45 -20.12
N ILE A 263 -17.23 -11.72 -18.91
CA ILE A 263 -16.90 -10.90 -17.73
C ILE A 263 -15.42 -11.07 -17.36
N SER A 264 -14.95 -12.32 -17.41
CA SER A 264 -13.58 -12.67 -16.99
C SER A 264 -12.51 -12.04 -17.86
N GLN A 265 -12.73 -11.91 -19.16
CA GLN A 265 -11.78 -11.26 -20.05
C GLN A 265 -11.48 -9.82 -19.62
N PHE A 266 -12.53 -9.10 -19.22
CA PHE A 266 -12.39 -7.73 -18.76
C PHE A 266 -11.57 -7.65 -17.46
N GLU A 267 -11.82 -8.54 -16.50
CA GLU A 267 -11.05 -8.64 -15.25
C GLU A 267 -9.59 -9.02 -15.53
N ASP A 268 -9.32 -9.93 -16.46
CA ASP A 268 -7.96 -10.35 -16.84
C ASP A 268 -7.13 -9.17 -17.38
N GLU A 269 -7.75 -8.29 -18.19
CA GLU A 269 -7.09 -7.07 -18.66
C GLU A 269 -6.79 -6.08 -17.50
N LEU A 270 -7.72 -5.93 -16.56
CA LEU A 270 -7.49 -5.12 -15.36
C LEU A 270 -6.35 -5.68 -14.50
N VAL A 271 -6.26 -7.02 -14.35
CA VAL A 271 -5.14 -7.69 -13.66
C VAL A 271 -3.81 -7.36 -14.30
N LYS A 272 -3.73 -7.41 -15.63
CA LYS A 272 -2.51 -7.10 -16.37
C LYS A 272 -2.10 -5.64 -16.18
N ILE A 273 -3.03 -4.69 -16.31
CA ILE A 273 -2.78 -3.27 -16.09
C ILE A 273 -2.34 -3.00 -14.64
N TRP A 274 -2.97 -3.66 -13.67
CA TRP A 274 -2.64 -3.55 -12.26
C TRP A 274 -1.20 -4.00 -11.97
N ASN A 275 -0.81 -5.13 -12.53
CA ASN A 275 0.49 -5.76 -12.29
C ASN A 275 1.61 -5.28 -13.22
N LYS A 276 1.32 -4.49 -14.27
CA LYS A 276 2.39 -3.98 -15.11
C LYS A 276 3.37 -3.11 -14.32
N PRO A 277 4.69 -3.18 -14.57
CA PRO A 277 5.65 -2.25 -14.02
C PRO A 277 5.30 -0.80 -14.40
N LYS A 278 5.65 0.17 -13.56
CA LYS A 278 5.31 1.58 -13.77
C LYS A 278 6.51 2.39 -14.22
N PHE A 279 6.26 3.42 -15.06
CA PHE A 279 7.27 4.40 -15.39
C PHE A 279 7.68 5.21 -14.16
N VAL A 280 8.98 5.48 -14.04
CA VAL A 280 9.53 6.43 -13.07
C VAL A 280 9.47 7.83 -13.66
N LYS A 281 8.91 8.77 -12.88
CA LYS A 281 8.72 10.16 -13.29
C LYS A 281 9.28 11.12 -12.24
N ASN A 282 9.59 12.36 -12.65
CA ASN A 282 9.94 13.45 -11.76
C ASN A 282 11.06 13.10 -10.76
N SER A 283 12.05 12.37 -11.22
CA SER A 283 13.17 11.91 -10.42
C SER A 283 14.13 13.06 -10.09
N ASN A 284 14.55 13.14 -8.83
CA ASN A 284 15.53 14.11 -8.37
C ASN A 284 16.38 13.49 -7.25
N TYR A 285 17.51 14.14 -6.98
CA TYR A 285 18.46 13.75 -5.96
C TYR A 285 18.61 14.86 -4.92
N VAL A 286 18.76 14.45 -3.66
CA VAL A 286 19.12 15.34 -2.56
C VAL A 286 20.49 14.91 -2.05
N ILE A 287 21.45 15.82 -2.11
CA ILE A 287 22.84 15.55 -1.74
C ILE A 287 23.40 16.67 -0.88
N THR A 288 24.11 16.34 0.18
CA THR A 288 24.78 17.35 1.02
C THR A 288 26.07 17.84 0.36
N LEU A 289 26.39 19.12 0.57
CA LEU A 289 27.54 19.78 -0.06
C LEU A 289 28.89 19.10 0.26
N ASP A 290 29.02 18.50 1.44
CA ASP A 290 30.22 17.75 1.86
C ASP A 290 30.44 16.43 1.08
N ARG A 291 29.41 15.93 0.39
CA ARG A 291 29.51 14.74 -0.49
C ARG A 291 29.98 15.06 -1.91
N ILE A 292 30.02 16.33 -2.29
CA ILE A 292 30.51 16.75 -3.61
C ILE A 292 32.01 17.05 -3.48
N SER A 293 32.83 16.20 -4.10
CA SER A 293 34.31 16.30 -3.99
C SER A 293 34.90 17.46 -4.81
N ASP A 294 34.27 17.81 -5.93
CA ASP A 294 34.74 18.90 -6.81
C ASP A 294 34.29 20.27 -6.28
N LYS A 295 35.25 21.04 -5.74
CA LYS A 295 35.01 22.40 -5.26
C LYS A 295 34.55 23.37 -6.34
N LYS A 296 34.99 23.16 -7.61
CA LYS A 296 34.58 24.01 -8.74
C LYS A 296 33.09 23.80 -9.03
N LEU A 297 32.64 22.58 -8.97
CA LEU A 297 31.24 22.26 -9.15
C LEU A 297 30.37 22.86 -8.01
N VAL A 298 30.83 22.81 -6.75
CA VAL A 298 30.16 23.48 -5.63
C VAL A 298 30.03 24.99 -5.86
N GLU A 299 31.11 25.65 -6.36
CA GLU A 299 31.03 27.08 -6.71
C GLU A 299 30.11 27.35 -7.91
N LYS A 300 30.07 26.45 -8.88
CA LYS A 300 29.15 26.54 -10.03
C LYS A 300 27.68 26.46 -9.55
N ILE A 301 27.37 25.54 -8.62
CA ILE A 301 26.04 25.42 -7.99
C ILE A 301 25.68 26.70 -7.24
N LYS A 302 26.60 27.28 -6.44
CA LYS A 302 26.35 28.52 -5.70
C LYS A 302 26.13 29.75 -6.61
N LYS A 303 26.71 29.78 -7.80
CA LYS A 303 26.52 30.83 -8.81
C LYS A 303 25.32 30.58 -9.74
N HIS A 304 24.66 29.44 -9.61
CA HIS A 304 23.54 29.08 -10.49
C HIS A 304 22.32 30.00 -10.26
N LYS A 305 21.59 30.33 -11.34
CA LYS A 305 20.41 31.23 -11.29
C LYS A 305 19.33 30.81 -10.27
N ASN A 306 19.17 29.51 -10.02
CA ASN A 306 18.18 28.96 -9.09
C ASN A 306 18.74 28.77 -7.68
N TYR A 307 19.98 29.13 -7.39
CA TYR A 307 20.57 28.99 -6.04
C TYR A 307 19.77 29.75 -4.97
N SER A 308 19.21 30.91 -5.33
CA SER A 308 18.35 31.69 -4.43
C SER A 308 17.10 30.90 -3.99
N GLN A 309 16.55 30.07 -4.85
CA GLN A 309 15.40 29.21 -4.52
C GLN A 309 15.81 28.10 -3.53
N GLN A 310 16.99 27.51 -3.70
CA GLN A 310 17.54 26.54 -2.76
C GLN A 310 17.79 27.19 -1.37
N VAL A 311 18.35 28.38 -1.34
CA VAL A 311 18.55 29.12 -0.07
C VAL A 311 17.23 29.48 0.60
N LYS A 312 16.20 29.82 -0.17
CA LYS A 312 14.85 30.05 0.35
C LYS A 312 14.29 28.78 1.01
N GLU A 313 14.42 27.62 0.34
CA GLU A 313 14.01 26.34 0.91
C GLU A 313 14.77 26.02 2.22
N TRP A 314 16.08 26.23 2.27
CA TRP A 314 16.84 26.06 3.51
C TRP A 314 16.35 26.95 4.65
N LYS A 315 16.04 28.22 4.34
CA LYS A 315 15.49 29.16 5.34
C LYS A 315 14.15 28.66 5.89
N GLU A 316 13.26 28.18 5.03
CA GLU A 316 11.96 27.61 5.42
C GLU A 316 12.13 26.34 6.28
N LEU A 317 13.16 25.54 6.00
CA LEU A 317 13.50 24.34 6.78
C LEU A 317 14.30 24.63 8.07
N GLY A 318 14.75 25.87 8.29
CA GLY A 318 15.61 26.23 9.41
C GLY A 318 17.06 25.72 9.28
N ILE A 319 17.52 25.50 8.04
CA ILE A 319 18.89 25.05 7.74
C ILE A 319 19.77 26.28 7.47
N ASP A 320 20.92 26.39 8.17
CA ASP A 320 21.88 27.46 7.94
C ASP A 320 22.53 27.29 6.55
N LYS A 321 22.51 28.35 5.75
CA LYS A 321 23.16 28.41 4.41
C LYS A 321 24.67 28.12 4.45
N ASN A 322 25.32 28.36 5.58
CA ASN A 322 26.74 28.12 5.81
C ASN A 322 27.03 26.70 6.33
N ASN A 323 26.00 25.87 6.56
CA ASN A 323 26.20 24.51 7.01
C ASN A 323 26.91 23.72 5.89
N PRO A 324 28.11 23.14 6.12
CA PRO A 324 28.81 22.35 5.10
C PRO A 324 28.02 21.11 4.66
N LYS A 325 27.03 20.71 5.44
CA LYS A 325 26.12 19.59 5.16
C LYS A 325 24.73 20.07 4.70
N ALA A 326 24.64 21.33 4.21
CA ALA A 326 23.37 21.79 3.65
C ALA A 326 23.00 20.94 2.40
N PRO A 327 21.80 20.35 2.36
CA PRO A 327 21.40 19.48 1.25
C PRO A 327 20.95 20.32 0.06
N ILE A 328 21.54 20.11 -1.11
CA ILE A 328 21.05 20.61 -2.39
C ILE A 328 20.06 19.62 -2.98
N ASP A 329 19.07 20.13 -3.68
CA ASP A 329 18.05 19.34 -4.41
C ASP A 329 18.20 19.59 -5.90
N THR A 330 18.46 18.53 -6.68
CA THR A 330 18.68 18.64 -8.13
C THR A 330 17.45 19.15 -8.90
N LYS A 331 16.26 19.18 -8.28
CA LYS A 331 15.08 19.85 -8.88
C LYS A 331 15.35 21.32 -9.25
N TYR A 332 16.26 21.99 -8.53
CA TYR A 332 16.68 23.37 -8.82
C TYR A 332 17.85 23.46 -9.81
N PHE A 333 18.58 22.36 -10.02
CA PHE A 333 19.83 22.29 -10.77
C PHE A 333 19.80 21.16 -11.81
N LYS A 334 18.67 21.01 -12.52
CA LYS A 334 18.47 19.90 -13.46
C LYS A 334 19.50 19.84 -14.57
N ASP A 335 19.97 21.00 -15.03
CA ASP A 335 21.03 21.15 -16.01
C ASP A 335 22.43 20.74 -15.49
N LEU A 336 22.64 20.73 -14.17
CA LEU A 336 23.87 20.28 -13.54
C LEU A 336 23.78 18.85 -12.97
N GLU A 337 22.61 18.20 -13.04
CA GLU A 337 22.36 16.91 -12.38
C GLU A 337 23.35 15.84 -12.82
N LEU A 338 23.58 15.66 -14.13
CA LEU A 338 24.53 14.65 -14.61
C LEU A 338 25.98 14.95 -14.18
N GLU A 339 26.37 16.23 -14.12
CA GLU A 339 27.69 16.64 -13.66
C GLU A 339 27.85 16.35 -12.14
N ILE A 340 26.80 16.56 -11.35
CA ILE A 340 26.78 16.20 -9.93
C ILE A 340 26.86 14.68 -9.76
N LEU A 341 26.11 13.92 -10.52
CA LEU A 341 26.06 12.46 -10.42
C LEU A 341 27.38 11.81 -10.90
N SER A 342 28.09 12.43 -11.82
CA SER A 342 29.37 11.93 -12.31
C SER A 342 30.49 11.91 -11.26
N GLN A 343 30.29 12.57 -10.11
CA GLN A 343 31.22 12.55 -8.96
C GLN A 343 31.24 11.17 -8.24
N PHE A 344 30.31 10.28 -8.55
CA PHE A 344 30.17 8.98 -7.88
C PHE A 344 30.59 7.86 -8.81
N ASP A 345 31.51 7.01 -8.35
CA ASP A 345 31.97 5.83 -9.11
C ASP A 345 30.90 4.75 -9.23
N ASP A 346 30.01 4.64 -8.24
CA ASP A 346 28.87 3.72 -8.22
C ASP A 346 27.68 4.46 -7.59
N LEU A 347 26.76 4.89 -8.47
CA LEU A 347 25.68 5.79 -8.08
C LEU A 347 24.76 5.19 -7.02
N ASP A 348 24.15 4.03 -7.29
CA ASP A 348 23.19 3.41 -6.38
C ASP A 348 23.85 2.92 -5.07
N LYS A 349 25.12 2.50 -5.11
CA LYS A 349 25.85 2.18 -3.88
C LYS A 349 26.14 3.41 -3.04
N SER A 350 26.29 4.58 -3.67
CA SER A 350 26.54 5.84 -2.96
C SER A 350 25.29 6.42 -2.32
N LEU A 351 24.10 5.98 -2.74
CA LEU A 351 22.82 6.40 -2.13
C LEU A 351 22.65 5.81 -0.73
N ASP A 352 22.20 6.64 0.20
CA ASP A 352 21.75 6.24 1.53
C ASP A 352 20.29 5.76 1.51
N GLY A 353 19.49 6.20 0.51
CA GLY A 353 18.11 5.77 0.40
C GLY A 353 17.34 6.22 -0.82
N TRP A 354 16.10 5.75 -0.90
CA TRP A 354 15.14 6.03 -1.95
C TRP A 354 13.79 6.41 -1.35
N LEU A 355 13.19 7.51 -1.84
CA LEU A 355 11.81 7.89 -1.55
C LEU A 355 10.96 7.75 -2.80
N ILE A 356 9.85 7.04 -2.69
CA ILE A 356 8.94 6.75 -3.81
C ILE A 356 7.56 7.31 -3.50
N LYS A 357 7.09 8.26 -4.32
CA LYS A 357 5.71 8.73 -4.28
C LYS A 357 4.85 7.84 -5.16
N SER A 358 4.10 6.94 -4.54
CA SER A 358 3.22 5.99 -5.24
C SER A 358 2.25 5.33 -4.29
N GLU A 359 1.22 4.72 -4.86
CA GLU A 359 0.46 3.67 -4.19
C GLU A 359 1.40 2.50 -3.88
N ASN A 360 1.33 1.96 -2.67
CA ASN A 360 2.37 1.05 -2.17
C ASN A 360 2.42 -0.33 -2.84
N TYR A 361 1.28 -0.89 -3.28
CA TYR A 361 1.32 -2.12 -4.07
C TYR A 361 2.02 -1.89 -5.40
N GLN A 362 1.70 -0.79 -6.10
CA GLN A 362 2.31 -0.43 -7.38
C GLN A 362 3.82 -0.20 -7.22
N ALA A 363 4.22 0.46 -6.13
CA ALA A 363 5.63 0.66 -5.81
C ALA A 363 6.34 -0.67 -5.59
N LEU A 364 5.86 -1.50 -4.64
CA LEU A 364 6.46 -2.79 -4.32
C LEU A 364 6.57 -3.70 -5.55
N ASN A 365 5.52 -3.76 -6.36
CA ASN A 365 5.52 -4.58 -7.58
C ASN A 365 6.55 -4.07 -8.60
N THR A 366 6.67 -2.74 -8.78
CA THR A 366 7.60 -2.13 -9.75
C THR A 366 9.06 -2.32 -9.34
N ILE A 367 9.38 -2.13 -8.05
CA ILE A 367 10.76 -2.22 -7.56
C ILE A 367 11.19 -3.65 -7.21
N LEU A 368 10.27 -4.62 -7.20
CA LEU A 368 10.56 -5.99 -6.79
C LEU A 368 11.76 -6.61 -7.51
N PRO A 369 11.93 -6.48 -8.83
CA PRO A 369 13.11 -7.07 -9.49
C PRO A 369 14.43 -6.51 -8.95
N LYS A 370 14.50 -5.18 -8.65
CA LYS A 370 15.71 -4.50 -8.17
C LYS A 370 16.01 -4.83 -6.69
N PHE A 371 14.97 -4.92 -5.86
CA PHE A 371 15.12 -5.06 -4.41
C PHE A 371 14.72 -6.45 -3.87
N LYS A 372 14.55 -7.44 -4.72
CA LYS A 372 14.23 -8.81 -4.32
C LYS A 372 15.29 -9.34 -3.34
N GLU A 373 14.85 -9.81 -2.18
CA GLU A 373 15.70 -10.35 -1.10
C GLU A 373 16.79 -9.40 -0.58
N GLN A 374 16.55 -8.07 -0.66
CA GLN A 374 17.50 -7.06 -0.20
C GLN A 374 17.16 -6.47 1.17
N ALA A 375 15.89 -6.30 1.51
CA ALA A 375 15.51 -5.69 2.78
C ALA A 375 15.86 -6.58 3.97
N GLN A 376 16.55 -6.03 4.95
CA GLN A 376 16.88 -6.69 6.21
C GLN A 376 15.78 -6.50 7.24
N THR A 377 15.19 -5.31 7.30
CA THR A 377 14.11 -4.97 8.22
C THR A 377 13.01 -4.24 7.47
N ILE A 378 11.78 -4.68 7.64
CA ILE A 378 10.58 -3.97 7.23
C ILE A 378 9.85 -3.52 8.49
N TYR A 379 9.47 -2.25 8.56
CA TYR A 379 8.57 -1.74 9.58
C TYR A 379 7.40 -1.07 8.90
N ILE A 380 6.17 -1.42 9.28
CA ILE A 380 4.97 -0.78 8.76
C ILE A 380 3.97 -0.48 9.87
N ASP A 381 3.32 0.67 9.73
CA ASP A 381 2.19 1.11 10.53
C ASP A 381 1.01 1.40 9.59
N PRO A 382 0.28 0.35 9.12
CA PRO A 382 -0.81 0.54 8.17
C PRO A 382 -1.96 1.33 8.81
N PRO A 383 -2.82 2.01 8.00
CA PRO A 383 -3.98 2.69 8.54
C PRO A 383 -4.85 1.71 9.32
N PHE A 384 -5.24 2.08 10.54
CA PHE A 384 -6.07 1.24 11.40
C PHE A 384 -7.48 1.10 10.85
N ASN A 385 -8.12 -0.05 11.11
CA ASN A 385 -9.50 -0.29 10.71
C ASN A 385 -10.47 0.24 11.78
N LEU A 386 -10.70 1.55 11.79
CA LEU A 386 -11.52 2.25 12.78
C LEU A 386 -12.96 2.46 12.26
N ALA A 387 -13.92 2.55 13.16
CA ALA A 387 -15.33 2.79 12.82
C ALA A 387 -15.58 4.22 12.24
N SER A 388 -14.73 5.20 12.55
CA SER A 388 -14.82 6.58 12.05
C SER A 388 -13.47 7.11 11.55
N SER A 389 -13.49 7.95 10.50
CA SER A 389 -12.29 8.45 9.84
C SER A 389 -12.02 9.94 10.03
N ASP A 390 -12.83 10.66 10.80
CA ASP A 390 -12.85 12.13 10.79
C ASP A 390 -11.59 12.80 11.34
N GLN A 391 -10.76 12.05 12.07
CA GLN A 391 -9.54 12.56 12.70
C GLN A 391 -8.26 12.37 11.88
N PHE A 392 -8.30 11.61 10.78
CA PHE A 392 -7.12 11.20 10.02
C PHE A 392 -7.07 11.87 8.64
N LEU A 393 -5.85 12.05 8.12
CA LEU A 393 -5.60 12.55 6.76
C LEU A 393 -5.90 11.50 5.68
N TYR A 394 -6.11 10.26 6.09
CA TYR A 394 -6.30 9.09 5.25
C TYR A 394 -7.50 8.28 5.75
N ARG A 395 -8.02 7.41 4.90
CA ARG A 395 -9.15 6.53 5.23
C ARG A 395 -8.77 5.54 6.32
N THR A 396 -9.65 5.36 7.30
CA THR A 396 -9.51 4.40 8.40
C THR A 396 -10.74 3.51 8.60
N ASN A 397 -11.86 3.78 7.94
CA ASN A 397 -13.10 3.00 8.06
C ASN A 397 -13.20 1.92 6.98
N TYR A 398 -12.26 0.99 6.97
CA TYR A 398 -12.35 -0.19 6.13
C TYR A 398 -13.35 -1.20 6.74
N LYS A 399 -13.97 -2.02 5.88
CA LYS A 399 -14.56 -3.28 6.35
C LYS A 399 -13.44 -4.29 6.54
N ASP A 400 -13.60 -5.23 7.46
CA ASP A 400 -12.57 -6.21 7.81
C ASP A 400 -12.02 -6.96 6.59
N ALA A 401 -12.91 -7.46 5.71
CA ALA A 401 -12.50 -8.14 4.48
C ALA A 401 -11.69 -7.25 3.52
N ASN A 402 -12.07 -5.97 3.38
CA ASN A 402 -11.39 -5.02 2.51
C ASN A 402 -10.00 -4.68 3.06
N TRP A 403 -9.91 -4.48 4.36
CA TRP A 403 -8.66 -4.21 5.05
C TRP A 403 -7.71 -5.41 5.00
N ALA A 404 -8.25 -6.62 5.22
CA ALA A 404 -7.50 -7.86 5.06
C ALA A 404 -6.94 -8.03 3.65
N THR A 405 -7.75 -7.76 2.61
CA THR A 405 -7.32 -7.82 1.19
C THR A 405 -6.21 -6.81 0.90
N LEU A 406 -6.36 -5.57 1.41
CA LEU A 406 -5.36 -4.52 1.27
C LEU A 406 -4.02 -4.99 1.85
N LEU A 407 -4.01 -5.51 3.07
CA LEU A 407 -2.78 -5.94 3.75
C LEU A 407 -2.18 -7.20 3.10
N GLU A 408 -3.01 -8.21 2.80
CA GLU A 408 -2.56 -9.47 2.20
C GLU A 408 -1.75 -9.25 0.93
N ASN A 409 -2.26 -8.42 0.01
CA ASN A 409 -1.59 -8.14 -1.26
C ASN A 409 -0.18 -7.55 -1.04
N ARG A 410 -0.02 -6.63 -0.08
CA ARG A 410 1.24 -5.94 0.20
C ARG A 410 2.20 -6.81 0.99
N LEU A 411 1.70 -7.58 1.97
CA LEU A 411 2.52 -8.49 2.77
C LEU A 411 3.15 -9.60 1.93
N LYS A 412 2.43 -10.14 0.94
CA LYS A 412 2.99 -11.12 -0.01
C LYS A 412 4.16 -10.54 -0.80
N LEU A 413 4.04 -9.33 -1.33
CA LEU A 413 5.15 -8.66 -2.01
C LEU A 413 6.30 -8.36 -1.05
N ALA A 414 6.00 -7.88 0.16
CA ALA A 414 6.99 -7.60 1.19
C ALA A 414 7.84 -8.82 1.55
N LYS A 415 7.24 -10.02 1.64
CA LYS A 415 7.98 -11.29 1.86
C LYS A 415 9.04 -11.51 0.78
N HIS A 416 8.76 -11.16 -0.47
CA HIS A 416 9.74 -11.32 -1.57
C HIS A 416 10.87 -10.28 -1.52
N VAL A 417 10.62 -9.09 -0.99
CA VAL A 417 11.63 -8.05 -0.82
C VAL A 417 12.56 -8.35 0.37
N LEU A 418 12.07 -9.02 1.41
CA LEU A 418 12.87 -9.44 2.56
C LEU A 418 13.97 -10.43 2.16
N ASN A 419 15.19 -10.22 2.69
CA ASN A 419 16.26 -11.21 2.58
C ASN A 419 16.00 -12.42 3.50
N LYS A 420 16.77 -13.50 3.33
CA LYS A 420 16.55 -14.77 4.06
C LYS A 420 16.60 -14.62 5.58
N LYS A 421 17.41 -13.69 6.11
CA LYS A 421 17.55 -13.39 7.54
C LYS A 421 16.74 -12.17 7.97
N GLY A 422 15.89 -11.68 7.09
CA GLY A 422 15.13 -10.46 7.29
C GLY A 422 13.95 -10.62 8.25
N SER A 423 13.49 -9.48 8.72
CA SER A 423 12.40 -9.33 9.69
C SER A 423 11.37 -8.32 9.24
N ILE A 424 10.13 -8.54 9.63
CA ILE A 424 9.05 -7.56 9.46
C ILE A 424 8.36 -7.26 10.78
N PHE A 425 8.12 -5.97 11.01
CA PHE A 425 7.31 -5.45 12.11
C PHE A 425 6.03 -4.85 11.55
N VAL A 426 4.88 -5.26 12.10
CA VAL A 426 3.57 -4.72 11.73
C VAL A 426 2.87 -4.22 12.97
N ARG A 427 2.61 -2.92 13.03
CA ARG A 427 1.87 -2.29 14.11
C ARG A 427 0.38 -2.28 13.82
N CYS A 428 -0.45 -2.54 14.81
CA CYS A 428 -1.91 -2.44 14.72
C CYS A 428 -2.55 -2.29 16.09
N ASP A 429 -3.76 -1.74 16.08
CA ASP A 429 -4.59 -1.62 17.28
C ASP A 429 -5.43 -2.88 17.52
N SER A 430 -6.20 -2.88 18.62
CA SER A 430 -7.06 -3.99 19.02
C SER A 430 -8.21 -4.30 18.05
N ASN A 431 -8.57 -3.37 17.14
CA ASN A 431 -9.63 -3.61 16.16
C ASN A 431 -9.16 -4.52 15.02
N GLY A 432 -7.89 -4.46 14.69
CA GLY A 432 -7.31 -5.19 13.56
C GLY A 432 -6.26 -6.24 13.92
N ASN A 433 -5.82 -6.35 15.18
CA ASN A 433 -4.70 -7.19 15.58
C ASN A 433 -4.91 -8.68 15.25
N TRP A 434 -6.11 -9.21 15.40
CA TRP A 434 -6.46 -10.59 15.09
C TRP A 434 -6.39 -10.88 13.57
N ILE A 435 -6.77 -9.91 12.72
CA ILE A 435 -6.64 -10.01 11.26
C ILE A 435 -5.15 -10.02 10.86
N VAL A 436 -4.38 -9.04 11.39
CA VAL A 436 -2.94 -8.97 11.12
C VAL A 436 -2.24 -10.25 11.55
N ARG A 437 -2.53 -10.75 12.74
CA ARG A 437 -1.93 -11.99 13.26
C ARG A 437 -2.19 -13.18 12.33
N PHE A 438 -3.43 -13.31 11.85
CA PHE A 438 -3.79 -14.40 10.94
C PHE A 438 -3.07 -14.26 9.59
N LEU A 439 -3.11 -13.07 8.97
CA LEU A 439 -2.44 -12.81 7.69
C LEU A 439 -0.94 -13.00 7.76
N MET A 440 -0.32 -12.59 8.87
CA MET A 440 1.11 -12.75 9.08
C MET A 440 1.50 -14.21 9.29
N ASN A 441 0.68 -14.99 10.02
CA ASN A 441 0.91 -16.43 10.16
C ASN A 441 0.85 -17.14 8.80
N ASP A 442 -0.15 -16.84 7.97
CA ASP A 442 -0.28 -17.39 6.62
C ASP A 442 0.87 -16.96 5.72
N THR A 443 1.20 -15.67 5.71
CA THR A 443 2.23 -15.13 4.82
C THR A 443 3.64 -15.57 5.21
N PHE A 444 3.95 -15.64 6.50
CA PHE A 444 5.31 -15.91 7.03
C PHE A 444 5.45 -17.30 7.69
N ASP A 445 4.66 -18.27 7.26
CA ASP A 445 4.76 -19.69 7.63
C ASP A 445 4.76 -19.89 9.16
N ASN A 446 3.92 -19.15 9.89
CA ASN A 446 3.83 -19.13 11.35
C ASN A 446 5.14 -18.71 12.08
N ASN A 447 6.10 -18.08 11.40
CA ASN A 447 7.38 -17.71 11.99
C ASN A 447 7.30 -16.45 12.85
N LEU A 448 6.35 -16.40 13.78
CA LEU A 448 6.23 -15.35 14.77
C LEU A 448 7.40 -15.41 15.76
N ARG A 449 8.09 -14.30 15.95
CA ARG A 449 9.12 -14.12 16.96
C ARG A 449 8.54 -13.57 18.27
N ASN A 450 7.81 -12.45 18.18
CA ASN A 450 7.16 -11.84 19.34
C ASN A 450 5.91 -11.06 18.94
N GLU A 451 4.98 -10.98 19.86
CA GLU A 451 4.01 -9.88 19.96
C GLU A 451 4.51 -8.91 21.02
N ILE A 452 4.70 -7.65 20.65
CA ILE A 452 5.28 -6.62 21.48
C ILE A 452 4.19 -5.63 21.86
N ALA A 453 4.04 -5.36 23.15
CA ALA A 453 3.09 -4.36 23.67
C ALA A 453 3.72 -2.96 23.58
N VAL A 454 3.14 -2.06 22.79
CA VAL A 454 3.60 -0.67 22.62
C VAL A 454 2.59 0.27 23.26
N LYS A 455 3.04 1.23 24.05
CA LYS A 455 2.16 2.19 24.75
C LYS A 455 1.42 3.09 23.76
N ARG A 456 0.10 3.14 23.87
CA ARG A 456 -0.75 3.94 22.98
C ARG A 456 -0.80 5.42 23.37
N THR A 457 -1.15 5.71 24.62
CA THR A 457 -1.36 7.08 25.10
C THR A 457 -0.71 7.30 26.45
N ARG A 458 -0.37 8.56 26.76
CA ARG A 458 0.13 8.96 28.08
C ARG A 458 -1.00 9.22 29.08
N THR A 459 -2.17 9.63 28.62
CA THR A 459 -3.31 10.01 29.46
C THR A 459 -4.49 9.07 29.20
N LEU A 460 -4.93 8.38 30.24
CA LEU A 460 -6.09 7.53 30.23
C LEU A 460 -7.32 8.38 30.54
N LYS A 461 -8.32 8.42 29.63
CA LYS A 461 -9.64 8.96 29.89
C LYS A 461 -10.56 7.79 30.19
N GLY A 462 -11.39 7.90 31.22
CA GLY A 462 -12.30 6.83 31.62
C GLY A 462 -13.27 6.50 30.49
N GLU A 463 -13.41 5.21 30.17
CA GLU A 463 -14.43 4.68 29.28
C GLU A 463 -15.46 3.92 30.11
N SER A 464 -16.74 4.07 29.76
CA SER A 464 -17.80 3.36 30.45
C SER A 464 -17.87 1.91 29.94
N GLY A 465 -17.94 0.95 30.87
CA GLY A 465 -18.24 -0.47 30.59
C GLY A 465 -17.03 -1.35 30.17
N ARG A 466 -15.80 -0.81 30.07
CA ARG A 466 -14.61 -1.59 29.75
C ARG A 466 -13.33 -0.95 30.29
N PHE A 467 -12.26 -1.75 30.37
CA PHE A 467 -10.94 -1.21 30.66
C PHE A 467 -10.42 -0.39 29.46
N HIS A 468 -9.70 0.67 29.76
CA HIS A 468 -9.11 1.52 28.75
C HIS A 468 -7.99 0.80 27.98
N THR A 469 -8.00 0.92 26.63
CA THR A 469 -6.96 0.34 25.77
C THR A 469 -5.65 1.12 25.93
N ALA A 470 -4.72 0.58 26.69
CA ALA A 470 -3.47 1.25 27.06
C ALA A 470 -2.31 0.97 26.10
N TRP A 471 -2.40 -0.08 25.29
CA TRP A 471 -1.33 -0.52 24.40
C TRP A 471 -1.85 -1.01 23.04
N GLU A 472 -0.95 -1.13 22.09
CA GLU A 472 -1.16 -1.64 20.72
C GLU A 472 -0.19 -2.77 20.46
N SER A 473 -0.57 -3.70 19.57
CA SER A 473 0.28 -4.82 19.17
C SER A 473 1.28 -4.38 18.11
N LEU A 474 2.56 -4.75 18.30
CA LEU A 474 3.59 -4.73 17.30
C LEU A 474 4.04 -6.17 17.07
N TYR A 475 3.63 -6.75 15.94
CA TYR A 475 4.00 -8.11 15.56
C TYR A 475 5.37 -8.14 14.91
N PHE A 476 6.25 -8.98 15.44
CA PHE A 476 7.59 -9.25 14.92
C PHE A 476 7.65 -10.65 14.32
N TYR A 477 7.86 -10.73 13.01
CA TYR A 477 8.01 -11.96 12.25
C TYR A 477 9.37 -12.03 11.57
N GLY A 478 9.93 -13.25 11.47
CA GLY A 478 11.09 -13.53 10.65
C GLY A 478 10.68 -14.12 9.29
N LYS A 479 11.50 -13.92 8.26
CA LYS A 479 11.32 -14.61 6.97
C LYS A 479 11.67 -16.10 7.07
N SER A 480 12.63 -16.46 7.92
CA SER A 480 13.08 -17.84 8.14
C SER A 480 13.49 -18.04 9.60
N GLU A 481 13.79 -19.28 9.98
CA GLU A 481 14.32 -19.62 11.31
C GLU A 481 15.64 -18.90 11.62
N ASP A 482 16.49 -18.65 10.61
CA ASP A 482 17.78 -17.96 10.73
C ASP A 482 17.69 -16.43 10.82
N THR A 483 16.54 -15.91 11.22
CA THR A 483 16.31 -14.46 11.35
C THR A 483 17.39 -13.79 12.22
N LEU A 484 17.96 -12.69 11.71
CA LEU A 484 18.94 -11.90 12.46
C LEU A 484 18.25 -11.22 13.67
N PHE A 485 18.78 -11.46 14.86
CA PHE A 485 18.35 -10.79 16.07
C PHE A 485 19.54 -10.43 16.96
N ASN A 486 19.74 -9.14 17.24
CA ASN A 486 20.87 -8.64 18.01
C ASN A 486 20.58 -8.51 19.51
N GLY A 487 19.33 -8.58 19.94
CA GLY A 487 18.91 -8.33 21.32
C GLY A 487 19.17 -6.88 21.75
N PHE A 488 18.13 -6.15 22.05
CA PHE A 488 18.28 -4.75 22.47
C PHE A 488 18.55 -4.66 23.97
N ARG A 489 19.56 -3.88 24.37
CA ARG A 489 19.90 -3.63 25.78
C ARG A 489 19.76 -2.14 26.10
N LYS A 490 19.02 -1.83 27.15
CA LYS A 490 18.85 -0.48 27.67
C LYS A 490 19.76 -0.25 28.86
N LEU A 491 20.41 0.91 28.92
CA LEU A 491 21.14 1.34 30.10
C LEU A 491 20.13 1.72 31.19
N LYS A 492 20.26 1.10 32.36
CA LYS A 492 19.45 1.42 33.53
C LYS A 492 19.85 2.78 34.11
N PRO A 493 18.92 3.54 34.71
CA PRO A 493 19.25 4.67 35.57
C PRO A 493 20.29 4.28 36.61
N GLU A 494 21.20 5.20 36.97
CA GLU A 494 22.30 4.89 37.87
C GLU A 494 21.84 4.40 39.27
N ASN A 495 20.70 4.88 39.74
CA ASN A 495 20.07 4.43 41.00
C ASN A 495 19.55 2.99 40.96
N GLU A 496 19.38 2.38 39.77
CA GLU A 496 18.98 0.99 39.57
C GLU A 496 20.17 0.03 39.34
N TRP A 497 21.41 0.57 39.29
CA TRP A 497 22.58 -0.27 39.11
C TRP A 497 22.79 -1.15 40.35
N LYS A 498 22.91 -2.45 40.13
CA LYS A 498 23.05 -3.43 41.21
C LYS A 498 24.25 -4.33 41.01
N TRP A 499 24.99 -4.56 42.09
CA TRP A 499 26.02 -5.59 42.11
C TRP A 499 25.39 -6.95 42.42
N VAL A 500 25.44 -7.85 41.44
CA VAL A 500 24.84 -9.19 41.53
C VAL A 500 25.92 -10.27 41.57
N GLU A 501 25.62 -11.42 42.12
CA GLU A 501 26.49 -12.57 42.11
C GLU A 501 26.75 -13.06 40.68
N MET A 502 27.99 -13.52 40.40
CA MET A 502 28.43 -13.93 39.08
C MET A 502 28.21 -15.42 38.79
N HIS A 503 27.47 -16.13 39.59
CA HIS A 503 27.22 -17.54 39.42
C HIS A 503 25.74 -17.86 39.20
N LEU A 504 25.49 -18.93 38.42
CA LEU A 504 24.15 -19.41 38.06
C LEU A 504 23.93 -20.80 38.66
N PRO A 505 22.69 -21.23 38.92
CA PRO A 505 22.36 -22.60 39.31
C PRO A 505 22.82 -23.64 38.27
N GLY A 506 23.11 -24.85 38.75
CA GLY A 506 23.54 -25.99 37.93
C GLY A 506 25.06 -26.09 37.80
N THR A 507 25.55 -27.32 37.60
CA THR A 507 26.97 -27.65 37.44
C THR A 507 27.29 -27.96 35.97
N ARG A 508 28.58 -27.84 35.59
CA ARG A 508 29.07 -28.30 34.28
C ARG A 508 29.75 -29.66 34.41
N LYS A 509 29.63 -30.50 33.39
CA LYS A 509 30.29 -31.81 33.30
C LYS A 509 31.81 -31.69 33.41
N ASP A 510 32.40 -30.67 32.75
CA ASP A 510 33.82 -30.34 32.86
C ASP A 510 34.08 -29.54 34.13
N LYS A 511 34.76 -30.20 35.10
CA LYS A 511 35.11 -29.61 36.39
C LYS A 511 36.12 -28.45 36.29
N SER A 512 36.89 -28.38 35.19
CA SER A 512 37.84 -27.25 34.98
C SER A 512 37.11 -25.93 34.79
N LEU A 513 35.92 -25.96 34.23
CA LEU A 513 35.05 -24.80 34.00
C LEU A 513 34.39 -24.23 35.28
N LEU A 514 34.53 -24.94 36.39
CA LEU A 514 34.09 -24.46 37.70
C LEU A 514 35.02 -23.39 38.30
N TYR A 515 36.23 -23.26 37.75
CA TYR A 515 37.21 -22.29 38.19
C TYR A 515 37.30 -21.10 37.20
N ARG A 516 37.47 -19.90 37.75
CA ARG A 516 37.79 -18.67 36.98
C ARG A 516 38.83 -17.88 37.75
N VAL A 517 39.62 -17.11 37.03
CA VAL A 517 40.59 -16.19 37.60
C VAL A 517 39.97 -14.80 37.73
N PHE A 518 39.93 -14.27 38.94
CA PHE A 518 39.46 -12.93 39.26
C PHE A 518 40.58 -12.15 39.93
N PHE A 519 41.01 -11.06 39.34
CA PHE A 519 42.09 -10.22 39.89
C PHE A 519 43.34 -11.03 40.28
N GLY A 520 43.75 -11.98 39.44
CA GLY A 520 44.88 -12.88 39.67
C GLY A 520 44.62 -14.08 40.60
N LYS A 521 43.45 -14.19 41.24
CA LYS A 521 43.07 -15.29 42.12
C LYS A 521 42.15 -16.28 41.43
N ARG A 522 42.48 -17.56 41.52
CA ARG A 522 41.67 -18.68 41.00
C ARG A 522 40.59 -19.03 42.02
N ILE A 523 39.29 -18.77 41.65
CA ILE A 523 38.13 -18.98 42.52
C ILE A 523 37.25 -20.09 41.94
N LYS A 524 36.81 -20.99 42.83
CA LYS A 524 35.83 -22.03 42.48
C LYS A 524 34.41 -21.51 42.61
N ALA A 525 33.53 -21.88 41.71
CA ALA A 525 32.07 -21.58 41.84
C ALA A 525 31.52 -22.29 43.09
N PRO A 526 30.54 -21.70 43.79
CA PRO A 526 29.86 -22.34 44.92
C PRO A 526 29.29 -23.70 44.55
N GLU A 527 29.08 -24.54 45.54
CA GLU A 527 28.51 -25.87 45.36
C GLU A 527 27.14 -25.81 44.66
N GLY A 528 26.95 -26.70 43.69
CA GLY A 528 25.73 -26.71 42.86
C GLY A 528 25.60 -25.55 41.87
N ARG A 529 26.66 -24.72 41.72
CA ARG A 529 26.62 -23.53 40.85
C ARG A 529 27.77 -23.52 39.81
N ARG A 530 27.63 -22.67 38.80
CA ARG A 530 28.62 -22.42 37.76
C ARG A 530 28.81 -20.92 37.51
N TRP A 531 29.96 -20.50 37.01
CA TRP A 531 30.19 -19.12 36.61
C TRP A 531 29.36 -18.75 35.41
N ALA A 532 28.76 -17.53 35.44
CA ALA A 532 27.94 -17.00 34.36
C ALA A 532 28.74 -16.66 33.10
N LEU A 533 30.01 -16.24 33.28
CA LEU A 533 30.88 -15.78 32.20
C LEU A 533 32.04 -16.75 31.97
N GLY A 534 32.49 -16.87 30.71
CA GLY A 534 33.77 -17.48 30.35
C GLY A 534 34.94 -16.57 30.74
N GLN A 535 36.18 -17.06 30.77
CA GLN A 535 37.35 -16.29 31.24
C GLN A 535 37.57 -15.02 30.42
N GLY A 536 37.56 -15.07 29.07
CA GLY A 536 37.79 -13.90 28.24
C GLY A 536 36.72 -12.80 28.41
N ALA A 537 35.44 -13.20 28.56
CA ALA A 537 34.36 -12.21 28.84
C ALA A 537 34.47 -11.62 30.26
N LEU A 538 35.01 -12.41 31.21
CA LEU A 538 35.27 -11.95 32.55
C LEU A 538 36.44 -10.93 32.58
N ASP A 539 37.51 -11.17 31.85
CA ASP A 539 38.67 -10.30 31.76
C ASP A 539 38.29 -8.97 31.11
N ASP A 540 37.48 -9.02 30.05
CA ASP A 540 36.92 -7.81 29.42
C ASP A 540 36.02 -7.02 30.40
N ALA A 541 35.16 -7.72 31.14
CA ALA A 541 34.28 -7.06 32.13
C ALA A 541 35.12 -6.45 33.31
N THR A 542 36.18 -7.12 33.69
CA THR A 542 37.08 -6.65 34.74
C THR A 542 37.86 -5.39 34.31
N SER A 543 38.38 -5.37 33.08
CA SER A 543 39.04 -4.18 32.50
C SER A 543 38.11 -2.96 32.40
N LYS A 544 36.82 -3.18 32.21
CA LYS A 544 35.79 -2.15 32.18
C LYS A 544 35.25 -1.74 33.54
N GLY A 545 35.84 -2.25 34.65
CA GLY A 545 35.41 -1.93 36.00
C GLY A 545 34.03 -2.47 36.39
N LEU A 546 33.55 -3.49 35.66
CA LEU A 546 32.22 -4.10 35.88
C LEU A 546 32.25 -5.27 36.86
N VAL A 547 33.40 -5.62 37.39
CA VAL A 547 33.62 -6.69 38.38
C VAL A 547 34.28 -6.12 39.63
N LYS A 548 33.82 -6.54 40.79
CA LYS A 548 34.46 -6.28 42.07
C LYS A 548 34.41 -7.50 42.98
N MET A 549 35.35 -7.57 43.92
CA MET A 549 35.24 -8.53 45.01
C MET A 549 34.38 -7.97 46.13
N ASP A 550 33.44 -8.75 46.59
CA ASP A 550 32.63 -8.41 47.76
C ASP A 550 33.47 -8.61 49.01
N LYS A 551 33.57 -7.58 49.87
CA LYS A 551 34.42 -7.59 51.05
C LYS A 551 33.95 -8.55 52.16
N GLN A 552 32.64 -8.83 52.21
CA GLN A 552 32.06 -9.68 53.27
C GLN A 552 32.11 -11.15 52.88
N THR A 553 31.77 -11.49 51.64
CA THR A 553 31.69 -12.87 51.19
C THR A 553 32.92 -13.40 50.47
N GLY A 554 33.86 -12.52 50.12
CA GLY A 554 35.04 -12.87 49.29
C GLY A 554 34.68 -13.30 47.86
N MET A 555 33.44 -13.21 47.43
CA MET A 555 32.94 -13.64 46.13
C MET A 555 32.89 -12.49 45.13
N PRO A 556 33.15 -12.75 43.84
CA PRO A 556 33.06 -11.72 42.81
C PRO A 556 31.62 -11.34 42.53
N LYS A 557 31.37 -10.05 42.39
CA LYS A 557 30.08 -9.44 41.97
C LYS A 557 30.25 -8.71 40.66
N PHE A 558 29.21 -8.76 39.84
CA PHE A 558 29.12 -8.07 38.56
C PHE A 558 28.15 -6.89 38.64
N LEU A 559 28.53 -5.77 38.08
CA LEU A 559 27.68 -4.57 38.03
C LEU A 559 26.68 -4.67 36.84
N THR A 560 25.41 -4.88 37.13
CA THR A 560 24.33 -4.88 36.13
C THR A 560 23.90 -3.45 35.84
N LYS A 561 24.43 -2.90 34.75
CA LYS A 561 24.07 -1.57 34.22
C LYS A 561 23.02 -1.67 33.13
N TRP A 562 22.90 -2.83 32.50
CA TRP A 562 22.10 -3.02 31.32
C TRP A 562 20.92 -3.96 31.60
N GLU A 563 19.78 -3.63 31.02
CA GLU A 563 18.61 -4.49 30.98
C GLU A 563 18.38 -4.98 29.56
N THR A 564 18.19 -6.28 29.41
CA THR A 564 17.73 -6.83 28.14
C THR A 564 16.24 -6.57 28.00
N LEU A 565 15.82 -5.90 26.95
CA LEU A 565 14.42 -5.62 26.69
C LEU A 565 13.68 -6.92 26.30
N GLY A 566 12.55 -7.14 26.97
CA GLY A 566 11.58 -8.14 26.59
C GLY A 566 10.55 -7.57 25.59
N SER A 567 9.41 -8.25 25.44
CA SER A 567 8.32 -7.83 24.53
C SER A 567 7.38 -6.74 25.12
N ASN A 568 7.67 -6.23 26.29
CA ASN A 568 6.92 -5.11 26.88
C ASN A 568 7.67 -3.80 26.65
N TRP A 569 7.19 -2.97 25.68
CA TRP A 569 7.73 -1.67 25.34
C TRP A 569 6.81 -0.51 25.77
N THR A 570 6.06 -0.70 26.87
CA THR A 570 5.19 0.36 27.41
C THR A 570 5.95 1.44 28.18
N ASP A 571 7.24 1.28 28.35
CA ASP A 571 8.15 2.28 28.92
C ASP A 571 8.42 3.48 28.01
N ILE A 572 8.18 3.35 26.71
CA ILE A 572 8.28 4.43 25.71
C ILE A 572 6.90 4.76 25.15
N SER A 573 6.75 5.99 24.63
CA SER A 573 5.55 6.37 23.89
C SER A 573 5.58 5.75 22.50
N GLY A 574 4.46 5.23 22.05
CA GLY A 574 4.32 4.78 20.66
C GLY A 574 4.21 5.92 19.65
N TYR A 575 3.77 7.10 20.10
CA TYR A 575 3.59 8.30 19.27
C TYR A 575 4.35 9.50 19.85
N SER A 576 4.91 10.32 18.98
CA SER A 576 5.59 11.58 19.32
C SER A 576 5.38 12.60 18.19
N PRO A 577 4.29 13.37 18.17
CA PRO A 577 3.96 14.29 17.08
C PRO A 577 4.87 15.53 17.10
N THR A 578 6.09 15.38 16.65
CA THR A 578 7.13 16.43 16.68
C THR A 578 7.12 17.24 15.36
N HIS A 579 6.68 16.64 14.26
CA HIS A 579 6.73 17.23 12.92
C HIS A 579 5.33 17.59 12.36
N GLY A 580 4.35 17.78 13.24
CA GLY A 580 3.01 18.17 12.84
C GLY A 580 2.13 17.07 12.26
N PHE A 581 2.56 15.81 12.40
CA PHE A 581 1.80 14.63 11.97
C PHE A 581 1.26 13.91 13.22
N THR A 582 -0.07 13.88 13.39
CA THR A 582 -0.72 13.44 14.63
C THR A 582 -0.44 11.98 15.00
N THR A 583 -0.21 11.13 14.02
CA THR A 583 0.09 9.69 14.17
C THR A 583 1.57 9.37 13.93
N GLU A 584 2.46 10.31 14.20
CA GLU A 584 3.90 10.11 14.06
C GLU A 584 4.41 9.11 15.10
N ASN A 585 5.04 8.03 14.63
CA ASN A 585 5.74 7.07 15.49
C ASN A 585 6.90 7.73 16.24
N SER A 586 7.16 7.30 17.48
CA SER A 586 8.35 7.78 18.19
C SER A 586 9.63 7.21 17.58
N GLU A 587 10.69 8.02 17.54
CA GLU A 587 11.98 7.55 17.01
C GLU A 587 12.59 6.44 17.88
N GLU A 588 12.37 6.45 19.19
CA GLU A 588 12.83 5.39 20.11
C GLU A 588 12.22 4.03 19.79
N LEU A 589 10.93 4.01 19.40
CA LEU A 589 10.27 2.76 18.98
C LEU A 589 10.94 2.18 17.74
N LEU A 590 11.18 3.02 16.73
CA LEU A 590 11.84 2.60 15.49
C LEU A 590 13.30 2.21 15.73
N GLN A 591 14.01 2.91 16.61
CA GLN A 591 15.37 2.56 17.00
C GLN A 591 15.44 1.12 17.53
N ARG A 592 14.57 0.76 18.49
CA ARG A 592 14.52 -0.61 19.05
C ARG A 592 14.27 -1.67 17.98
N ALA A 593 13.31 -1.43 17.10
CA ALA A 593 12.98 -2.37 16.02
C ALA A 593 14.15 -2.52 15.02
N ILE A 594 14.74 -1.40 14.57
CA ILE A 594 15.78 -1.39 13.54
C ILE A 594 17.11 -1.93 14.08
N GLU A 595 17.54 -1.53 15.25
CA GLU A 595 18.82 -1.99 15.83
C GLU A 595 18.80 -3.49 16.19
N SER A 596 17.64 -3.99 16.67
CA SER A 596 17.51 -5.40 17.02
C SER A 596 17.56 -6.36 15.81
N THR A 597 17.26 -5.88 14.60
CA THR A 597 17.11 -6.75 13.42
C THR A 597 17.98 -6.36 12.22
N SER A 598 18.84 -5.33 12.36
CA SER A 598 19.72 -4.88 11.28
C SER A 598 21.11 -4.48 11.74
N LYS A 599 22.04 -4.43 10.80
CA LYS A 599 23.39 -3.89 10.97
C LYS A 599 23.53 -2.57 10.17
N ARG A 600 24.63 -1.83 10.37
CA ARG A 600 24.96 -0.66 9.51
C ARG A 600 24.96 -1.11 8.04
N ASN A 601 24.54 -0.20 7.15
CA ASN A 601 24.37 -0.42 5.71
C ASN A 601 23.30 -1.46 5.31
N SER A 602 22.59 -2.10 6.26
CA SER A 602 21.43 -2.92 5.93
C SER A 602 20.30 -2.05 5.39
N LEU A 603 19.49 -2.59 4.45
CA LEU A 603 18.33 -1.91 3.91
C LEU A 603 17.12 -2.06 4.85
N VAL A 604 16.53 -0.93 5.23
CA VAL A 604 15.27 -0.81 5.97
C VAL A 604 14.18 -0.32 5.03
N LEU A 605 13.04 -0.98 5.01
CA LEU A 605 11.90 -0.63 4.14
C LEU A 605 10.68 -0.27 4.96
N ASP A 606 9.99 0.81 4.55
CA ASP A 606 8.65 1.16 5.02
C ASP A 606 7.77 1.59 3.84
N PHE A 607 6.71 0.83 3.58
CA PHE A 607 5.77 1.10 2.50
C PHE A 607 4.40 1.64 2.97
N PHE A 608 4.32 2.04 4.24
CA PHE A 608 3.29 2.88 4.82
C PHE A 608 3.95 4.05 5.56
N LEU A 609 4.82 4.78 4.85
CA LEU A 609 5.83 5.66 5.43
C LEU A 609 5.27 6.78 6.32
N GLY A 610 4.08 7.31 6.01
CA GLY A 610 3.43 8.36 6.79
C GLY A 610 4.30 9.61 6.93
N SER A 611 4.77 9.89 8.15
CA SER A 611 5.61 11.07 8.45
C SER A 611 7.11 10.89 8.12
N GLY A 612 7.54 9.71 7.68
CA GLY A 612 8.96 9.43 7.38
C GLY A 612 9.83 9.07 8.58
N THR A 613 9.25 8.70 9.73
CA THR A 613 10.02 8.38 10.93
C THR A 613 10.96 7.21 10.74
N THR A 614 10.49 6.15 10.08
CA THR A 614 11.30 4.94 9.80
C THR A 614 12.57 5.26 9.01
N THR A 615 12.44 6.03 7.92
CA THR A 615 13.57 6.42 7.07
C THR A 615 14.52 7.38 7.78
N ALA A 616 13.98 8.33 8.58
CA ALA A 616 14.78 9.25 9.39
C ALA A 616 15.63 8.50 10.42
N VAL A 617 15.03 7.56 11.17
CA VAL A 617 15.73 6.74 12.17
C VAL A 617 16.74 5.81 11.49
N ALA A 618 16.39 5.16 10.40
CA ALA A 618 17.31 4.31 9.64
C ALA A 618 18.56 5.11 9.20
N HIS A 619 18.38 6.33 8.69
CA HIS A 619 19.49 7.22 8.31
C HIS A 619 20.37 7.59 9.52
N LYS A 620 19.77 8.04 10.62
CA LYS A 620 20.48 8.38 11.87
C LYS A 620 21.31 7.21 12.38
N LEU A 621 20.83 5.98 12.21
CA LEU A 621 21.50 4.74 12.61
C LEU A 621 22.53 4.23 11.58
N GLY A 622 22.74 4.91 10.46
CA GLY A 622 23.66 4.50 9.38
C GLY A 622 23.19 3.25 8.59
N ARG A 623 21.88 3.11 8.43
CA ARG A 623 21.24 2.10 7.58
C ARG A 623 20.84 2.74 6.26
N LYS A 624 20.82 1.94 5.18
CA LYS A 624 20.15 2.33 3.94
C LYS A 624 18.64 2.20 4.14
N TRP A 625 17.85 3.01 3.42
CA TRP A 625 16.42 3.00 3.59
C TRP A 625 15.66 3.17 2.27
N LEU A 626 14.45 2.62 2.23
CA LEU A 626 13.49 2.79 1.16
C LEU A 626 12.13 3.11 1.77
N GLY A 627 11.55 4.24 1.38
CA GLY A 627 10.26 4.69 1.87
C GLY A 627 9.26 4.91 0.74
N VAL A 628 8.03 4.42 0.92
CA VAL A 628 6.93 4.62 -0.03
C VAL A 628 5.79 5.36 0.64
N GLU A 629 5.33 6.45 0.00
CA GLU A 629 4.18 7.24 0.45
C GLU A 629 3.41 7.79 -0.76
N MET A 630 2.08 7.70 -0.73
CA MET A 630 1.27 8.21 -1.82
C MET A 630 0.68 9.61 -1.57
N GLY A 631 0.57 10.01 -0.30
CA GLY A 631 -0.08 11.26 0.11
C GLY A 631 0.70 12.51 -0.28
N GLU A 632 0.02 13.65 -0.39
CA GLU A 632 0.66 14.94 -0.70
C GLU A 632 1.63 15.41 0.41
N HIS A 633 1.49 14.86 1.62
CA HIS A 633 2.45 15.07 2.71
C HIS A 633 3.85 14.48 2.40
N PHE A 634 3.99 13.69 1.34
CA PHE A 634 5.30 13.30 0.81
C PHE A 634 6.20 14.52 0.57
N TYR A 635 5.66 15.59 -0.05
CA TYR A 635 6.40 16.82 -0.34
C TYR A 635 6.40 17.82 0.81
N SER A 636 5.36 17.85 1.64
CA SER A 636 5.21 18.86 2.69
C SER A 636 5.73 18.41 4.07
N VAL A 637 5.91 17.11 4.29
CA VAL A 637 6.37 16.53 5.57
C VAL A 637 7.60 15.64 5.38
N VAL A 638 7.49 14.57 4.55
CA VAL A 638 8.52 13.52 4.47
C VAL A 638 9.82 14.07 3.89
N LEU A 639 9.76 14.67 2.69
CA LEU A 639 10.95 15.19 2.01
C LEU A 639 11.63 16.32 2.82
N PRO A 640 10.92 17.32 3.38
CA PRO A 640 11.48 18.29 4.31
C PRO A 640 12.15 17.68 5.53
N ARG A 641 11.53 16.68 6.15
CA ARG A 641 12.11 15.98 7.31
C ARG A 641 13.46 15.35 6.97
N LEU A 642 13.54 14.59 5.87
CA LEU A 642 14.79 13.96 5.47
C LEU A 642 15.88 14.97 5.10
N LYS A 643 15.55 16.08 4.46
CA LYS A 643 16.50 17.18 4.24
C LYS A 643 17.06 17.74 5.55
N LYS A 644 16.23 17.89 6.60
CA LYS A 644 16.69 18.28 7.95
C LYS A 644 17.60 17.23 8.57
N VAL A 645 17.24 15.93 8.40
CA VAL A 645 18.08 14.81 8.88
C VAL A 645 19.45 14.85 8.21
N LEU A 646 19.53 15.07 6.90
CA LEU A 646 20.82 15.21 6.21
C LEU A 646 21.62 16.42 6.70
N ALA A 647 20.95 17.53 7.03
CA ALA A 647 21.58 18.75 7.56
C ALA A 647 21.97 18.67 9.04
N TYR A 648 21.86 17.52 9.68
CA TYR A 648 22.08 17.27 11.11
C TYR A 648 20.90 17.72 11.99
N ASP A 649 19.81 17.01 11.92
CA ASP A 649 18.70 17.17 12.87
C ASP A 649 19.11 16.70 14.28
N LYS A 650 18.91 17.58 15.28
CA LYS A 650 19.25 17.33 16.69
C LYS A 650 18.09 16.73 17.51
N SER A 651 16.95 16.46 16.86
CA SER A 651 15.74 15.92 17.51
C SER A 651 15.78 14.40 17.69
N GLY A 652 14.85 13.89 18.48
CA GLY A 652 14.65 12.47 18.69
C GLY A 652 15.90 11.75 19.20
N ILE A 653 16.27 10.63 18.59
CA ILE A 653 17.40 9.78 19.00
C ILE A 653 18.78 10.37 18.68
N SER A 654 18.86 11.52 18.04
CA SER A 654 20.14 12.11 17.59
C SER A 654 21.15 12.33 18.73
N LYS A 655 20.67 12.54 19.96
CA LYS A 655 21.54 12.70 21.14
C LYS A 655 22.17 11.39 21.61
N GLU A 656 21.50 10.27 21.31
CA GLU A 656 21.91 8.94 21.74
C GLU A 656 22.83 8.28 20.70
N VAL A 657 22.65 8.63 19.41
CA VAL A 657 23.44 8.08 18.30
C VAL A 657 24.68 8.94 18.05
N LYS A 658 25.77 8.65 18.80
CA LYS A 658 27.01 9.44 18.76
C LYS A 658 27.65 9.56 17.38
N ASP A 659 27.50 8.54 16.54
CA ASP A 659 28.09 8.50 15.20
C ASP A 659 27.29 9.28 14.14
N TYR A 660 26.08 9.72 14.47
CA TYR A 660 25.28 10.51 13.57
C TYR A 660 25.72 11.98 13.62
N GLN A 661 26.12 12.49 12.46
CA GLN A 661 26.59 13.88 12.30
C GLN A 661 25.91 14.60 11.14
N GLY A 662 24.83 14.03 10.61
CA GLY A 662 24.25 14.46 9.33
C GLY A 662 25.08 13.98 8.14
N SER A 663 24.92 14.63 6.99
CA SER A 663 25.45 14.22 5.68
C SER A 663 24.62 13.10 5.03
N GLY A 664 24.51 13.11 3.73
CA GLY A 664 23.83 12.04 3.01
C GLY A 664 23.52 12.35 1.55
N PHE A 665 23.02 11.30 0.88
CA PHE A 665 22.70 11.33 -0.54
C PHE A 665 21.54 10.37 -0.78
N PHE A 666 20.39 10.86 -1.28
CA PHE A 666 19.24 10.01 -1.60
C PHE A 666 18.54 10.46 -2.89
N LYS A 667 17.82 9.53 -3.49
CA LYS A 667 16.98 9.74 -4.66
C LYS A 667 15.51 9.78 -4.26
N TYR A 668 14.72 10.66 -4.88
CA TYR A 668 13.27 10.61 -4.77
C TYR A 668 12.61 10.74 -6.14
N TYR A 669 11.46 10.06 -6.32
CA TYR A 669 10.74 10.03 -7.58
C TYR A 669 9.27 9.65 -7.41
N GLU A 670 8.50 9.83 -8.46
CA GLU A 670 7.11 9.39 -8.56
C GLU A 670 7.00 8.19 -9.50
N LEU A 671 6.03 7.32 -9.28
CA LEU A 671 5.63 6.30 -10.25
C LEU A 671 4.36 6.71 -10.98
N GLU A 672 4.25 6.24 -12.23
CA GLU A 672 2.99 6.24 -12.96
C GLU A 672 1.89 5.60 -12.12
N GLN A 673 0.74 6.26 -11.97
CA GLN A 673 -0.35 5.73 -11.16
C GLN A 673 -1.28 4.85 -12.02
N TYR A 674 -1.89 3.84 -11.40
CA TYR A 674 -2.87 2.97 -12.04
C TYR A 674 -4.02 3.76 -12.66
N GLU A 675 -4.51 4.78 -11.97
CA GLU A 675 -5.59 5.63 -12.43
C GLU A 675 -5.20 6.48 -13.64
N GLU A 676 -3.93 6.92 -13.74
CA GLU A 676 -3.42 7.61 -14.93
C GLU A 676 -3.46 6.68 -16.15
N VAL A 677 -3.09 5.41 -15.99
CA VAL A 677 -3.16 4.40 -17.05
C VAL A 677 -4.61 4.20 -17.50
N LEU A 678 -5.54 4.00 -16.56
CA LEU A 678 -6.97 3.87 -16.87
C LEU A 678 -7.54 5.09 -17.59
N GLY A 679 -7.12 6.31 -17.19
CA GLY A 679 -7.54 7.56 -17.82
C GLY A 679 -7.10 7.69 -19.28
N ASN A 680 -6.01 7.05 -19.65
CA ASN A 680 -5.46 7.05 -21.00
C ASN A 680 -6.04 5.93 -21.89
N CYS A 681 -6.71 4.92 -21.32
CA CYS A 681 -7.28 3.80 -22.07
C CYS A 681 -8.46 4.23 -22.94
N LYS A 682 -8.54 3.69 -24.16
CA LYS A 682 -9.70 3.82 -25.04
C LYS A 682 -10.14 2.46 -25.53
N TYR A 683 -11.45 2.35 -25.74
CA TYR A 683 -12.08 1.23 -26.38
C TYR A 683 -12.41 1.61 -27.83
N GLU A 684 -11.86 0.88 -28.79
CA GLU A 684 -12.14 1.07 -30.22
C GLU A 684 -12.98 -0.07 -30.80
N ASP A 685 -13.95 0.32 -31.62
CA ASP A 685 -15.02 -0.51 -32.14
C ASP A 685 -14.60 -1.54 -33.20
N GLY A 686 -13.42 -1.41 -33.79
CA GLY A 686 -13.09 -2.08 -35.04
C GLY A 686 -12.53 -3.51 -34.94
N ASP A 687 -11.91 -3.86 -33.82
CA ASP A 687 -11.09 -5.08 -33.74
C ASP A 687 -11.75 -6.29 -33.06
N LEU A 688 -12.92 -6.11 -32.45
CA LEU A 688 -13.58 -7.16 -31.65
C LEU A 688 -14.11 -8.35 -32.48
N PHE A 689 -14.39 -8.13 -33.76
CA PHE A 689 -15.15 -9.11 -34.58
C PHE A 689 -14.36 -9.70 -35.75
N ASN A 690 -13.11 -9.34 -35.96
CA ASN A 690 -12.35 -9.72 -37.15
C ASN A 690 -11.31 -10.81 -36.97
N ALA A 691 -11.21 -11.46 -35.79
CA ALA A 691 -10.26 -12.57 -35.60
C ALA A 691 -10.93 -13.89 -35.98
N PRO A 692 -10.63 -14.50 -37.16
CA PRO A 692 -11.25 -15.75 -37.59
C PRO A 692 -10.95 -16.87 -36.58
N GLY A 693 -12.01 -17.49 -36.05
CA GLY A 693 -11.92 -18.69 -35.24
C GLY A 693 -12.01 -18.52 -33.72
N ARG A 694 -12.26 -17.30 -33.20
CA ARG A 694 -12.49 -17.08 -31.76
C ARG A 694 -13.96 -16.77 -31.48
N SER A 695 -14.44 -17.22 -30.31
CA SER A 695 -15.78 -16.87 -29.84
C SER A 695 -15.83 -15.38 -29.52
N PRO A 696 -16.90 -14.63 -29.82
CA PRO A 696 -17.08 -13.24 -29.43
C PRO A 696 -16.91 -12.98 -27.92
N TYR A 697 -17.19 -14.02 -27.13
CA TYR A 697 -17.01 -13.96 -25.64
C TYR A 697 -15.56 -14.16 -25.19
N GLN A 698 -14.64 -14.47 -26.10
CA GLN A 698 -13.22 -14.74 -25.84
C GLN A 698 -12.29 -13.80 -26.61
N GLU A 699 -12.84 -12.80 -27.29
CA GLU A 699 -12.04 -11.80 -27.97
C GLU A 699 -11.53 -10.74 -27.00
N TYR A 700 -10.29 -10.31 -27.22
CA TYR A 700 -9.63 -9.35 -26.37
C TYR A 700 -10.39 -8.03 -26.32
N VAL A 701 -10.77 -7.62 -25.10
CA VAL A 701 -11.06 -6.23 -24.81
C VAL A 701 -9.73 -5.50 -24.74
N PHE A 702 -9.23 -5.02 -25.88
CA PHE A 702 -8.03 -4.22 -25.90
C PHE A 702 -8.38 -2.84 -25.33
N MET A 703 -8.02 -2.60 -24.08
CA MET A 703 -7.95 -1.26 -23.53
C MET A 703 -6.67 -0.61 -24.07
N LYS A 704 -6.74 -0.06 -25.28
CA LYS A 704 -5.60 0.63 -25.89
C LYS A 704 -5.29 1.92 -25.12
N ASP A 705 -4.06 2.08 -24.65
CA ASP A 705 -3.59 3.37 -24.14
C ASP A 705 -3.25 4.29 -25.31
N GLU A 706 -4.06 5.33 -25.50
CA GLU A 706 -3.87 6.29 -26.60
C GLU A 706 -2.53 7.03 -26.58
N LYS A 707 -2.02 7.34 -25.38
CA LYS A 707 -0.72 7.99 -25.29
C LYS A 707 0.39 7.06 -25.76
N ILE A 708 0.27 5.78 -25.43
CA ILE A 708 1.22 4.76 -25.88
C ILE A 708 1.17 4.62 -27.39
N LEU A 709 -0.03 4.53 -27.98
CA LEU A 709 -0.17 4.43 -29.43
C LEU A 709 0.40 5.65 -30.16
N LYS A 710 0.21 6.86 -29.63
CA LYS A 710 0.78 8.09 -30.20
C LYS A 710 2.29 8.20 -30.03
N ALA A 711 2.87 7.50 -29.08
CA ALA A 711 4.31 7.49 -28.81
C ALA A 711 5.08 6.44 -29.62
N VAL A 712 4.37 5.44 -30.16
CA VAL A 712 4.99 4.33 -30.93
C VAL A 712 5.03 4.71 -32.40
N GLU A 713 6.23 4.78 -32.98
CA GLU A 713 6.50 4.92 -34.39
C GLU A 713 7.03 3.60 -34.94
N ILE A 714 6.30 2.99 -35.88
CA ILE A 714 6.70 1.73 -36.51
C ILE A 714 7.38 2.03 -37.84
N ASP A 715 8.66 1.72 -37.91
CA ASP A 715 9.42 1.73 -39.18
C ASP A 715 9.31 0.35 -39.83
N TYR A 716 8.39 0.22 -40.78
CA TYR A 716 8.12 -1.04 -41.47
C TYR A 716 9.27 -1.46 -42.39
N GLU A 717 10.09 -0.49 -42.90
CA GLU A 717 11.20 -0.80 -43.79
C GLU A 717 12.37 -1.42 -43.03
N LYS A 718 12.60 -0.99 -41.78
CA LYS A 718 13.71 -1.46 -40.95
C LYS A 718 13.29 -2.51 -39.91
N ASN A 719 12.01 -2.89 -39.89
CA ASN A 719 11.44 -3.75 -38.83
C ASN A 719 11.77 -3.25 -37.41
N LYS A 720 11.84 -1.94 -37.21
CA LYS A 720 12.14 -1.30 -35.93
C LYS A 720 10.93 -0.57 -35.40
N VAL A 721 10.72 -0.68 -34.09
CA VAL A 721 9.74 0.11 -33.38
C VAL A 721 10.48 1.13 -32.53
N LYS A 722 10.25 2.40 -32.81
CA LYS A 722 10.79 3.53 -32.04
C LYS A 722 9.71 4.08 -31.16
N VAL A 723 10.04 4.36 -29.90
CA VAL A 723 9.10 4.94 -28.93
C VAL A 723 9.60 6.30 -28.49
N ASP A 724 8.80 7.33 -28.73
CA ASP A 724 9.03 8.66 -28.20
C ASP A 724 8.46 8.77 -26.79
N LEU A 725 9.30 8.50 -25.80
CA LEU A 725 8.92 8.51 -24.38
C LEU A 725 8.44 9.89 -23.90
N ALA A 726 8.88 10.98 -24.55
CA ALA A 726 8.44 12.33 -24.20
C ALA A 726 6.95 12.58 -24.51
N LYS A 727 6.39 11.83 -25.44
CA LYS A 727 4.96 11.85 -25.74
C LYS A 727 4.11 11.10 -24.71
N LEU A 728 4.70 10.18 -23.93
CA LEU A 728 4.02 9.42 -22.89
C LEU A 728 3.81 10.28 -21.65
N TYR A 729 4.89 10.70 -21.04
CA TYR A 729 4.89 11.55 -19.83
C TYR A 729 6.05 12.55 -19.89
N PRO A 730 5.85 13.77 -19.39
CA PRO A 730 6.98 14.67 -19.18
C PRO A 730 7.87 14.12 -18.06
N ASN A 731 9.18 14.31 -18.19
CA ASN A 731 10.16 13.99 -17.15
C ASN A 731 10.24 12.51 -16.75
N ILE A 732 10.16 11.57 -17.71
CA ILE A 732 10.44 10.15 -17.43
C ILE A 732 11.94 10.01 -17.09
N ASP A 733 12.23 9.33 -15.99
CA ASP A 733 13.56 8.81 -15.69
C ASP A 733 13.72 7.42 -16.31
N ILE A 734 14.29 7.39 -17.51
CA ILE A 734 14.51 6.13 -18.25
C ILE A 734 15.48 5.23 -17.51
N ALA A 735 16.54 5.79 -16.92
CA ALA A 735 17.58 5.03 -16.24
C ALA A 735 17.01 4.25 -15.04
N GLU A 736 16.26 4.92 -14.16
CA GLU A 736 15.64 4.25 -13.01
C GLU A 736 14.52 3.30 -13.43
N THR A 737 13.75 3.64 -14.48
CA THR A 737 12.73 2.74 -15.04
C THR A 737 13.35 1.43 -15.52
N LEU A 738 14.43 1.50 -16.27
CA LEU A 738 15.15 0.31 -16.76
C LEU A 738 15.84 -0.45 -15.62
N SER A 739 16.38 0.27 -14.63
CA SER A 739 16.97 -0.31 -13.43
C SER A 739 15.96 -1.20 -12.68
N ASN A 740 14.75 -0.69 -12.46
CA ASN A 740 13.68 -1.44 -11.83
C ASN A 740 13.23 -2.66 -12.67
N LEU A 741 13.07 -2.48 -13.99
CA LEU A 741 12.69 -3.58 -14.90
C LEU A 741 13.72 -4.69 -14.98
N ARG A 742 15.00 -4.32 -15.09
CA ARG A 742 16.12 -5.27 -15.24
C ARG A 742 16.56 -5.89 -13.92
N GLY A 743 16.11 -5.31 -12.78
CA GLY A 743 16.53 -5.74 -11.45
C GLY A 743 18.01 -5.45 -11.18
N LYS A 744 18.57 -4.36 -11.73
CA LYS A 744 19.97 -4.03 -11.65
C LYS A 744 20.22 -2.65 -11.05
N TYR A 745 21.27 -2.54 -10.26
CA TYR A 745 21.70 -1.25 -9.68
C TYR A 745 22.46 -0.41 -10.70
N ILE A 746 22.19 0.89 -10.69
CA ILE A 746 22.83 1.86 -11.57
C ILE A 746 24.23 2.16 -11.05
N LYS A 747 25.25 2.00 -11.91
CA LYS A 747 26.61 2.40 -11.63
C LYS A 747 26.90 3.81 -12.10
N LYS A 748 26.63 4.12 -13.38
CA LYS A 748 26.81 5.45 -13.97
C LYS A 748 25.69 5.82 -14.92
N ILE A 749 25.41 7.11 -15.00
CA ILE A 749 24.48 7.69 -15.98
C ILE A 749 25.21 8.82 -16.72
N THR A 750 25.13 8.81 -18.03
CA THR A 750 25.51 9.90 -18.88
C THR A 750 24.34 10.37 -19.74
N ALA A 751 24.52 11.37 -20.58
CA ALA A 751 23.47 11.82 -21.49
C ALA A 751 23.06 10.74 -22.52
N ASP A 752 23.94 9.80 -22.80
CA ASP A 752 23.79 8.83 -23.88
C ASP A 752 23.74 7.38 -23.41
N GLU A 753 24.31 7.09 -22.23
CA GLU A 753 24.49 5.73 -21.76
C GLU A 753 24.12 5.54 -20.28
N LEU A 754 23.59 4.37 -19.98
CA LEU A 754 23.35 3.84 -18.67
C LEU A 754 24.24 2.62 -18.44
N GLU A 755 25.10 2.65 -17.42
CA GLU A 755 25.94 1.52 -17.00
C GLU A 755 25.39 0.94 -15.70
N PHE A 756 25.19 -0.36 -15.66
CA PHE A 756 24.82 -1.11 -14.46
C PHE A 756 26.04 -1.67 -13.72
N THR A 757 25.84 -2.06 -12.46
CA THR A 757 26.92 -2.56 -11.59
C THR A 757 27.52 -3.89 -12.05
N ASP A 758 26.84 -4.65 -12.90
CA ASP A 758 27.32 -5.90 -13.51
C ASP A 758 28.05 -5.67 -14.85
N GLY A 759 28.19 -4.42 -15.29
CA GLY A 759 28.90 -4.04 -16.53
C GLY A 759 28.01 -3.99 -17.77
N GLU A 760 26.70 -4.34 -17.67
CA GLU A 760 25.77 -4.10 -18.80
C GLU A 760 25.63 -2.61 -19.06
N THR A 761 25.68 -2.21 -20.34
CA THR A 761 25.44 -0.84 -20.77
C THR A 761 24.26 -0.77 -21.71
N ILE A 762 23.46 0.30 -21.60
CA ILE A 762 22.32 0.57 -22.47
C ILE A 762 22.44 1.97 -23.05
N ASN A 763 22.29 2.06 -24.39
CA ASN A 763 22.22 3.35 -25.07
C ASN A 763 20.85 3.97 -24.86
N LEU A 764 20.80 5.16 -24.23
CA LEU A 764 19.55 5.85 -23.90
C LEU A 764 18.95 6.61 -25.12
N LYS A 765 19.75 6.87 -26.16
CA LYS A 765 19.29 7.54 -27.39
C LYS A 765 18.70 6.58 -28.43
N ASP A 766 19.13 5.32 -28.42
CA ASP A 766 18.65 4.28 -29.33
C ASP A 766 18.17 3.08 -28.49
N LEU A 767 17.03 3.27 -27.79
CA LEU A 767 16.48 2.30 -26.86
C LEU A 767 15.81 1.14 -27.62
N ASP A 768 16.27 -0.09 -27.39
CA ASP A 768 15.57 -1.26 -27.90
C ASP A 768 14.15 -1.33 -27.30
N TYR A 769 13.15 -1.31 -28.18
CA TYR A 769 11.74 -1.45 -27.81
C TYR A 769 11.47 -2.65 -26.90
N LYS A 770 12.18 -3.76 -27.06
CA LYS A 770 12.02 -4.97 -26.24
C LYS A 770 12.27 -4.69 -24.76
N LEU A 771 13.11 -3.73 -24.41
CA LEU A 771 13.41 -3.35 -23.04
C LEU A 771 12.24 -2.67 -22.35
N ILE A 772 11.46 -1.88 -23.09
CA ILE A 772 10.34 -1.10 -22.56
C ILE A 772 8.98 -1.71 -22.87
N LYS A 773 8.95 -2.78 -23.69
CA LYS A 773 7.71 -3.50 -24.03
C LYS A 773 6.84 -3.84 -22.81
N PRO A 774 7.37 -4.36 -21.67
CA PRO A 774 6.55 -4.69 -20.50
C PRO A 774 5.84 -3.49 -19.85
N LEU A 775 6.31 -2.26 -20.12
CA LEU A 775 5.70 -1.03 -19.64
C LEU A 775 4.57 -0.54 -20.55
N ILE A 776 4.56 -0.99 -21.80
CA ILE A 776 3.68 -0.48 -22.85
C ILE A 776 2.58 -1.48 -23.18
N TRP A 777 2.94 -2.76 -23.28
CA TRP A 777 2.00 -3.85 -23.61
C TRP A 777 1.87 -4.80 -22.41
N TRP A 778 0.66 -4.94 -21.92
CA TRP A 778 0.31 -5.88 -20.84
C TRP A 778 -0.31 -7.16 -21.35
#